data_ee165106bd3a7969d35fbc6c43256aa6
#
_entry.id   ee165106bd3a7969d35fbc6c43256aa6
#
_cell.length_a   1.000
_cell.length_b   1.000
_cell.length_c   1.000
_cell.angle_alpha   90.00
_cell.angle_beta   90.00
_cell.angle_gamma   90.00
#
_symmetry.space_group_name_H-M   'P 1'
#
loop_
_entity.id
_entity.type
_entity.pdbx_description
1 polymer ?
#
loop_
_entity_poly.entity_id
_entity_poly.type
_entity_poly.pdbx_seq_one_letter_code
_entity_poly.pdbx_strand_id
1 'polypeptide(L)'
;MPDQVLACTVEAVTETIPPIASPELNVEGFTRQYLRELTYTQGTTLERASTNDKYLALARTVRSYLMSRWNRTVTQEFRKPARAVAYLSAEFLLGRQLDNALIASGLEEIAAEGLASLGLDLDELRAAEVEPGLGNGGLGRLAACFIDSLATLNIPAVGYGIRYEFGIFRQTFVDGRQVEEPDNWLDNGSPWEIARPEQEVEVSFGGHTEVGPDGTTTWVPGWSVLAVPYNYMVPGYLNGRVNTLRLWSARATHAFDLKIFNYGDYAEAVRAQTFAENITKVLYPEDSTPQGKELRLQQQYFFVAASLRDFVERVLGPDSDLRELPERITFQLNDTHPVIAIPELMRILVDLKGVPWDEAWAITQKCFAYTCHTLLPEALEVWPVELLSRLLPRHMEIIYRINDEFLAQVRAKFGNDEMLVRRMSIIAEYPERAVRMAYLASVGTFKINGVAELHSQLLREKVLNDFAVFAPEKFTNVTNGVTPRRFVRLANPGLSALITEAIGDGWVTDLGRLSELEPFADDAEFRRRFREIKRSNKDRLVTLLKNRDGIDIDPDTMLDVMVKRLHEYKRQLLKVLHVVAQYDRLKSGELDPASTVHRTVVFGAKAAPGYQMAKEIIALINHVGARVNGDPVVSQALRVAFPANYNVTVAETLVPAADLSEQISLAGKEASGTGNMKFALNGALTVGTDDGANVEIRQLVGDDNFFLFGLTEPEASAIQEAGYHPAAHYEQNPGLRRALDLIASGEFSGGDRSVFEPIVSNLLHEDRFMVLADYQSYIDAQERVDAYYRDQEAWSRSTVLNVARSGFFSSDRSMQDYLDRIWHAKPVPVEL
;
A
#
# COMPACT_ATOMS: atom_id res chain seq x y z
N MET A 1 -42.49 15.28 -18.08
CA MET A 1 -42.48 16.61 -17.45
C MET A 1 -41.05 16.83 -17.03
N PRO A 2 -40.37 17.88 -17.52
CA PRO A 2 -38.95 18.02 -17.19
C PRO A 2 -38.81 18.53 -15.75
N ASP A 3 -37.94 17.88 -15.01
CA ASP A 3 -37.53 18.25 -13.68
C ASP A 3 -36.84 19.60 -13.67
N GLN A 4 -37.48 20.56 -13.03
CA GLN A 4 -36.83 21.79 -12.58
C GLN A 4 -35.88 21.39 -11.44
N VAL A 5 -34.62 21.13 -11.76
CA VAL A 5 -33.55 21.18 -10.80
C VAL A 5 -33.46 22.59 -10.27
N LEU A 6 -33.89 22.78 -9.05
CA LEU A 6 -33.71 24.01 -8.27
C LEU A 6 -32.21 24.36 -8.24
N ALA A 7 -31.77 25.20 -9.10
CA ALA A 7 -30.59 26.02 -8.87
C ALA A 7 -30.92 26.96 -7.70
N CYS A 8 -30.77 26.51 -6.51
CA CYS A 8 -30.73 27.39 -5.35
C CYS A 8 -29.52 28.30 -5.52
N THR A 9 -29.78 29.54 -5.82
CA THR A 9 -28.80 30.62 -5.74
C THR A 9 -28.32 30.65 -4.28
N VAL A 10 -27.11 30.18 -4.06
CA VAL A 10 -26.47 30.03 -2.74
C VAL A 10 -26.35 31.37 -1.98
N GLU A 11 -26.48 32.51 -2.68
CA GLU A 11 -26.40 33.83 -2.08
C GLU A 11 -27.59 34.20 -1.18
N ALA A 12 -28.76 33.61 -1.35
CA ALA A 12 -29.96 33.98 -0.58
C ALA A 12 -30.17 33.16 0.71
N VAL A 13 -29.46 32.04 0.88
CA VAL A 13 -29.65 31.13 2.04
C VAL A 13 -28.58 31.35 3.12
N THR A 14 -27.48 32.02 2.81
CA THR A 14 -26.35 32.21 3.72
C THR A 14 -26.56 33.28 4.81
N GLU A 15 -27.54 34.15 4.67
CA GLU A 15 -27.76 35.23 5.66
C GLU A 15 -28.68 34.85 6.85
N THR A 16 -29.36 33.72 6.84
CA THR A 16 -30.38 33.40 7.83
C THR A 16 -30.13 32.14 8.69
N ILE A 17 -29.13 31.32 8.36
CA ILE A 17 -28.76 30.17 9.18
C ILE A 17 -27.53 30.54 10.01
N PRO A 18 -27.62 30.65 11.33
CA PRO A 18 -26.43 30.89 12.12
C PRO A 18 -25.44 29.73 11.89
N PRO A 19 -24.15 30.02 11.70
CA PRO A 19 -23.16 28.99 11.54
C PRO A 19 -23.27 28.03 12.75
N ILE A 20 -23.38 26.74 12.46
CA ILE A 20 -23.33 25.73 13.52
C ILE A 20 -21.96 25.90 14.17
N ALA A 21 -21.94 26.23 15.44
CA ALA A 21 -20.71 26.37 16.19
C ALA A 21 -19.92 25.07 16.13
N SER A 22 -18.65 25.14 15.77
CA SER A 22 -17.74 24.00 15.86
C SER A 22 -17.76 23.47 17.31
N PRO A 23 -17.64 22.16 17.52
CA PRO A 23 -17.55 21.63 18.89
C PRO A 23 -16.39 22.33 19.63
N GLU A 24 -16.62 22.66 20.92
CA GLU A 24 -15.60 23.33 21.72
C GLU A 24 -14.36 22.45 21.89
N LEU A 25 -13.19 22.98 21.58
CA LEU A 25 -11.91 22.28 21.64
C LEU A 25 -11.34 22.33 23.08
N ASN A 26 -12.04 21.72 24.02
CA ASN A 26 -11.63 21.57 25.41
C ASN A 26 -12.23 20.28 26.00
N VAL A 27 -11.75 19.88 27.17
CA VAL A 27 -12.15 18.64 27.85
C VAL A 27 -13.67 18.57 28.13
N GLU A 28 -14.27 19.68 28.60
CA GLU A 28 -15.72 19.71 28.90
C GLU A 28 -16.58 19.56 27.64
N GLY A 29 -16.23 20.30 26.57
CA GLY A 29 -16.90 20.21 25.28
C GLY A 29 -16.79 18.82 24.67
N PHE A 30 -15.62 18.23 24.74
CA PHE A 30 -15.37 16.86 24.28
C PHE A 30 -16.19 15.84 25.06
N THR A 31 -16.15 15.90 26.39
CA THR A 31 -16.89 14.97 27.27
C THR A 31 -18.40 15.08 27.04
N ARG A 32 -18.93 16.30 26.88
CA ARG A 32 -20.32 16.54 26.55
C ARG A 32 -20.72 15.94 25.21
N GLN A 33 -19.87 16.11 24.17
CA GLN A 33 -20.11 15.55 22.85
C GLN A 33 -20.02 14.01 22.85
N TYR A 34 -19.07 13.43 23.59
CA TYR A 34 -18.96 11.99 23.78
C TYR A 34 -20.22 11.37 24.41
N LEU A 35 -20.69 11.93 25.49
CA LEU A 35 -21.91 11.48 26.15
C LEU A 35 -23.17 11.66 25.28
N ARG A 36 -23.19 12.71 24.46
CA ARG A 36 -24.23 12.93 23.45
C ARG A 36 -24.24 11.85 22.38
N GLU A 37 -23.06 11.51 21.81
CA GLU A 37 -22.94 10.43 20.82
C GLU A 37 -23.35 9.08 21.44
N LEU A 38 -22.90 8.80 22.66
CA LEU A 38 -23.26 7.56 23.35
C LEU A 38 -24.79 7.47 23.60
N THR A 39 -25.42 8.56 24.06
CA THR A 39 -26.82 8.55 24.40
C THR A 39 -27.72 8.57 23.17
N TYR A 40 -27.48 9.46 22.21
CA TYR A 40 -28.43 9.71 21.13
C TYR A 40 -28.10 8.94 19.83
N THR A 41 -26.83 8.61 19.61
CA THR A 41 -26.46 7.88 18.42
C THR A 41 -26.31 6.37 18.68
N GLN A 42 -25.74 5.99 19.84
CA GLN A 42 -25.65 4.57 20.23
C GLN A 42 -26.93 4.09 20.97
N GLY A 43 -27.73 4.99 21.49
CA GLY A 43 -28.98 4.66 22.21
C GLY A 43 -28.76 3.93 23.55
N THR A 44 -27.64 4.20 24.24
CA THR A 44 -27.27 3.55 25.49
C THR A 44 -26.74 4.54 26.53
N THR A 45 -26.53 4.07 27.76
CA THR A 45 -25.87 4.85 28.82
C THR A 45 -24.49 4.34 29.12
N LEU A 46 -23.67 5.15 29.80
CA LEU A 46 -22.27 4.78 30.09
C LEU A 46 -22.15 3.44 30.86
N GLU A 47 -23.13 3.18 31.79
CA GLU A 47 -23.14 1.96 32.61
C GLU A 47 -23.53 0.71 31.82
N ARG A 48 -24.30 0.87 30.73
CA ARG A 48 -24.83 -0.25 29.91
C ARG A 48 -24.07 -0.47 28.62
N ALA A 49 -23.27 0.49 28.24
CA ALA A 49 -22.53 0.47 26.98
C ALA A 49 -21.49 -0.65 26.93
N SER A 50 -21.49 -1.42 25.84
CA SER A 50 -20.39 -2.32 25.52
C SER A 50 -19.11 -1.54 25.17
N THR A 51 -17.95 -2.22 25.14
CA THR A 51 -16.70 -1.61 24.68
C THR A 51 -16.84 -1.07 23.26
N ASN A 52 -17.56 -1.80 22.38
CA ASN A 52 -17.83 -1.34 21.01
C ASN A 52 -18.70 -0.08 20.97
N ASP A 53 -19.76 0.03 21.79
CA ASP A 53 -20.57 1.25 21.86
C ASP A 53 -19.74 2.46 22.29
N LYS A 54 -18.88 2.27 23.29
CA LYS A 54 -17.97 3.30 23.79
C LYS A 54 -16.96 3.73 22.73
N TYR A 55 -16.38 2.78 21.98
CA TYR A 55 -15.50 3.06 20.85
C TYR A 55 -16.24 3.82 19.74
N LEU A 56 -17.41 3.37 19.32
CA LEU A 56 -18.20 4.03 18.28
C LEU A 56 -18.58 5.48 18.67
N ALA A 57 -18.94 5.69 19.94
CA ALA A 57 -19.20 7.03 20.46
C ALA A 57 -17.95 7.92 20.41
N LEU A 58 -16.78 7.39 20.79
CA LEU A 58 -15.49 8.08 20.71
C LEU A 58 -15.14 8.45 19.27
N ALA A 59 -15.17 7.49 18.37
CA ALA A 59 -14.85 7.70 16.96
C ALA A 59 -15.77 8.74 16.30
N ARG A 60 -17.08 8.70 16.60
CA ARG A 60 -18.04 9.70 16.10
C ARG A 60 -17.84 11.07 16.73
N THR A 61 -17.45 11.14 18.01
CA THR A 61 -17.06 12.40 18.66
C THR A 61 -15.89 13.03 17.91
N VAL A 62 -14.79 12.31 17.70
CA VAL A 62 -13.63 12.80 16.94
C VAL A 62 -14.03 13.19 15.51
N ARG A 63 -14.85 12.35 14.86
CA ARG A 63 -15.39 12.64 13.53
C ARG A 63 -16.16 13.96 13.47
N SER A 64 -16.91 14.34 14.52
CA SER A 64 -17.67 15.58 14.56
C SER A 64 -16.77 16.82 14.44
N TYR A 65 -15.59 16.81 15.06
CA TYR A 65 -14.58 17.86 14.91
C TYR A 65 -14.01 17.89 13.49
N LEU A 66 -13.71 16.73 12.92
CA LEU A 66 -13.22 16.63 11.54
C LEU A 66 -14.26 17.11 10.53
N MET A 67 -15.54 16.80 10.74
CA MET A 67 -16.65 17.23 9.86
C MET A 67 -16.76 18.74 9.74
N SER A 68 -16.56 19.48 10.83
CA SER A 68 -16.56 20.93 10.78
C SER A 68 -15.45 21.47 9.88
N ARG A 69 -14.23 20.90 9.99
CA ARG A 69 -13.09 21.25 9.13
C ARG A 69 -13.30 20.81 7.68
N TRP A 70 -13.84 19.61 7.47
CA TRP A 70 -14.12 19.09 6.14
C TRP A 70 -15.12 19.96 5.38
N ASN A 71 -16.22 20.38 6.02
CA ASN A 71 -17.19 21.27 5.43
C ASN A 71 -16.57 22.62 5.04
N ARG A 72 -15.66 23.16 5.85
CA ARG A 72 -14.91 24.38 5.51
C ARG A 72 -14.01 24.17 4.29
N THR A 73 -13.28 23.04 4.25
CA THR A 73 -12.42 22.68 3.13
C THR A 73 -13.23 22.60 1.83
N VAL A 74 -14.32 21.82 1.82
CA VAL A 74 -15.17 21.64 0.63
C VAL A 74 -15.79 22.97 0.18
N THR A 75 -16.28 23.78 1.13
CA THR A 75 -16.86 25.09 0.83
C THR A 75 -15.83 26.05 0.23
N GLN A 76 -14.62 26.06 0.75
CA GLN A 76 -13.53 26.89 0.24
C GLN A 76 -13.13 26.48 -1.18
N GLU A 77 -13.00 25.16 -1.44
CA GLU A 77 -12.67 24.62 -2.76
C GLU A 77 -13.75 24.91 -3.80
N PHE A 78 -15.02 24.87 -3.39
CA PHE A 78 -16.13 25.24 -4.25
C PHE A 78 -16.08 26.74 -4.62
N ARG A 79 -15.81 27.64 -3.64
CA ARG A 79 -15.76 29.10 -3.88
C ARG A 79 -14.52 29.57 -4.60
N LYS A 80 -13.38 28.93 -4.38
CA LYS A 80 -12.08 29.25 -4.98
C LYS A 80 -11.45 27.99 -5.52
N PRO A 81 -11.91 27.50 -6.68
CA PRO A 81 -11.37 26.30 -7.26
C PRO A 81 -9.88 26.47 -7.56
N ALA A 82 -9.08 25.51 -7.11
CA ALA A 82 -7.66 25.40 -7.38
C ALA A 82 -7.37 24.10 -8.13
N ARG A 83 -6.19 23.98 -8.73
CA ARG A 83 -5.75 22.73 -9.32
C ARG A 83 -5.67 21.65 -8.24
N ALA A 84 -6.36 20.56 -8.42
CA ALA A 84 -6.44 19.44 -7.50
C ALA A 84 -5.66 18.23 -8.00
N VAL A 85 -5.40 17.27 -7.09
CA VAL A 85 -4.83 15.97 -7.41
C VAL A 85 -5.89 14.91 -7.14
N ALA A 86 -6.21 14.07 -8.13
CA ALA A 86 -6.99 12.87 -7.96
C ALA A 86 -6.05 11.66 -7.93
N TYR A 87 -5.91 11.01 -6.78
CA TYR A 87 -5.05 9.86 -6.62
C TYR A 87 -5.86 8.56 -6.79
N LEU A 88 -5.70 7.92 -7.95
CA LEU A 88 -6.43 6.71 -8.34
C LEU A 88 -5.64 5.47 -7.90
N SER A 89 -6.17 4.71 -6.94
CA SER A 89 -5.53 3.51 -6.44
C SER A 89 -6.53 2.39 -6.18
N ALA A 90 -6.19 1.17 -6.57
CA ALA A 90 -6.97 -0.02 -6.24
C ALA A 90 -6.91 -0.39 -4.75
N GLU A 91 -5.92 0.14 -4.02
CA GLU A 91 -5.67 -0.14 -2.61
C GLU A 91 -5.45 1.13 -1.81
N PHE A 92 -6.01 1.16 -0.59
CA PHE A 92 -5.69 2.13 0.45
C PHE A 92 -5.56 1.40 1.80
N LEU A 93 -4.35 1.05 2.19
CA LEU A 93 -4.08 0.36 3.45
C LEU A 93 -3.99 1.38 4.60
N LEU A 94 -5.15 1.79 5.09
CA LEU A 94 -5.27 2.92 6.01
C LEU A 94 -4.74 2.63 7.41
N GLY A 95 -4.89 1.41 7.91
CA GLY A 95 -4.73 1.11 9.32
C GLY A 95 -5.88 1.66 10.18
N ARG A 96 -5.74 1.65 11.47
CA ARG A 96 -6.69 2.25 12.40
C ARG A 96 -6.76 3.76 12.20
N GLN A 97 -7.96 4.32 12.23
CA GLN A 97 -8.21 5.74 11.94
C GLN A 97 -8.21 6.62 13.19
N LEU A 98 -8.64 6.08 14.33
CA LEU A 98 -8.85 6.84 15.57
C LEU A 98 -7.60 7.61 16.00
N ASP A 99 -6.46 6.91 16.12
CA ASP A 99 -5.23 7.53 16.57
C ASP A 99 -4.72 8.60 15.61
N ASN A 100 -4.78 8.31 14.32
CA ASN A 100 -4.39 9.29 13.30
C ASN A 100 -5.27 10.54 13.35
N ALA A 101 -6.58 10.36 13.55
CA ALA A 101 -7.54 11.45 13.68
C ALA A 101 -7.29 12.27 14.95
N LEU A 102 -7.00 11.62 16.07
CA LEU A 102 -6.70 12.28 17.35
C LEU A 102 -5.46 13.17 17.25
N ILE A 103 -4.32 12.63 16.76
CA ILE A 103 -3.09 13.42 16.64
C ILE A 103 -3.20 14.53 15.59
N ALA A 104 -3.84 14.26 14.44
CA ALA A 104 -4.00 15.25 13.37
C ALA A 104 -4.94 16.40 13.78
N SER A 105 -5.95 16.12 14.62
CA SER A 105 -6.88 17.13 15.08
C SER A 105 -6.44 17.88 16.35
N GLY A 106 -5.39 17.42 17.05
CA GLY A 106 -4.96 17.95 18.34
C GLY A 106 -5.90 17.56 19.49
N LEU A 107 -6.62 16.46 19.34
CA LEU A 107 -7.60 15.98 20.34
C LEU A 107 -7.04 14.92 21.29
N GLU A 108 -5.80 14.47 21.13
CA GLU A 108 -5.28 13.29 21.84
C GLU A 108 -5.34 13.47 23.37
N GLU A 109 -4.79 14.58 23.90
CA GLU A 109 -4.80 14.90 25.34
C GLU A 109 -6.21 15.20 25.85
N ILE A 110 -6.97 15.97 25.09
CA ILE A 110 -8.36 16.31 25.42
C ILE A 110 -9.23 15.05 25.53
N ALA A 111 -9.06 14.11 24.63
CA ALA A 111 -9.79 12.84 24.63
C ALA A 111 -9.37 11.96 25.82
N ALA A 112 -8.07 11.87 26.10
CA ALA A 112 -7.55 11.10 27.24
C ALA A 112 -8.11 11.64 28.58
N GLU A 113 -8.03 12.95 28.81
CA GLU A 113 -8.55 13.58 30.02
C GLU A 113 -10.09 13.50 30.11
N GLY A 114 -10.80 13.72 29.00
CA GLY A 114 -12.26 13.64 28.94
C GLY A 114 -12.77 12.24 29.24
N LEU A 115 -12.16 11.20 28.68
CA LEU A 115 -12.51 9.80 28.95
C LEU A 115 -12.15 9.41 30.40
N ALA A 116 -10.97 9.79 30.88
CA ALA A 116 -10.56 9.54 32.27
C ALA A 116 -11.54 10.14 33.29
N SER A 117 -12.11 11.33 33.01
CA SER A 117 -13.13 11.95 33.86
C SER A 117 -14.42 11.11 33.97
N LEU A 118 -14.67 10.24 33.00
CA LEU A 118 -15.78 9.29 32.96
C LEU A 118 -15.40 7.87 33.44
N GLY A 119 -14.16 7.67 33.91
CA GLY A 119 -13.67 6.37 34.34
C GLY A 119 -13.38 5.42 33.17
N LEU A 120 -13.10 5.94 31.96
CA LEU A 120 -12.77 5.18 30.75
C LEU A 120 -11.29 5.33 30.43
N ASP A 121 -10.74 4.25 29.86
CA ASP A 121 -9.37 4.20 29.36
C ASP A 121 -9.35 4.37 27.82
N LEU A 122 -8.59 5.34 27.34
CA LEU A 122 -8.45 5.60 25.89
C LEU A 122 -7.78 4.41 25.18
N ASP A 123 -6.80 3.75 25.79
CA ASP A 123 -6.07 2.64 25.17
C ASP A 123 -6.95 1.39 25.02
N GLU A 124 -7.86 1.14 26.00
CA GLU A 124 -8.87 0.09 25.85
C GLU A 124 -9.77 0.35 24.64
N LEU A 125 -10.20 1.61 24.45
CA LEU A 125 -11.08 1.97 23.33
C LEU A 125 -10.34 1.97 21.99
N ARG A 126 -9.07 2.36 21.97
CA ARG A 126 -8.18 2.21 20.79
C ARG A 126 -8.09 0.75 20.34
N ALA A 127 -7.97 -0.16 21.30
CA ALA A 127 -7.87 -1.59 21.01
C ALA A 127 -9.14 -2.19 20.40
N ALA A 128 -10.30 -1.56 20.61
CA ALA A 128 -11.58 -1.99 20.04
C ALA A 128 -11.74 -1.67 18.54
N GLU A 129 -10.92 -0.76 17.98
CA GLU A 129 -10.99 -0.43 16.55
C GLU A 129 -10.50 -1.57 15.67
N VAL A 130 -11.31 -1.98 14.71
CA VAL A 130 -10.96 -2.97 13.69
C VAL A 130 -10.30 -2.26 12.52
N GLU A 131 -9.13 -2.74 12.10
CA GLU A 131 -8.41 -2.23 10.94
C GLU A 131 -9.05 -2.73 9.63
N PRO A 132 -9.44 -1.85 8.70
CA PRO A 132 -10.01 -2.29 7.42
C PRO A 132 -8.92 -2.82 6.47
N GLY A 133 -9.14 -4.02 5.94
CA GLY A 133 -8.23 -4.68 4.98
C GLY A 133 -8.33 -4.14 3.55
N LEU A 134 -8.37 -2.81 3.35
CA LEU A 134 -8.55 -2.17 2.04
C LEU A 134 -7.26 -2.05 1.22
N GLY A 135 -6.22 -2.76 1.60
CA GLY A 135 -4.94 -2.86 0.90
C GLY A 135 -4.17 -4.10 1.33
N ASN A 136 -3.22 -4.51 0.51
CA ASN A 136 -2.43 -5.73 0.75
C ASN A 136 -1.03 -5.43 1.30
N GLY A 137 -0.35 -4.41 0.77
CA GLY A 137 1.05 -4.17 1.11
C GLY A 137 1.55 -2.78 0.80
N GLY A 138 2.76 -2.70 0.23
CA GLY A 138 3.49 -1.44 -0.02
C GLY A 138 2.72 -0.43 -0.84
N LEU A 139 2.06 -0.85 -1.92
CA LEU A 139 1.30 0.02 -2.81
C LEU A 139 0.13 0.71 -2.08
N GLY A 140 -0.70 -0.06 -1.36
CA GLY A 140 -1.83 0.47 -0.62
C GLY A 140 -1.41 1.32 0.58
N ARG A 141 -0.31 0.94 1.28
CA ARG A 141 0.19 1.75 2.38
C ARG A 141 0.83 3.06 1.89
N LEU A 142 1.49 3.04 0.73
CA LEU A 142 2.01 4.26 0.10
C LEU A 142 0.88 5.23 -0.23
N ALA A 143 -0.19 4.75 -0.87
CA ALA A 143 -1.37 5.56 -1.15
C ALA A 143 -1.94 6.22 0.12
N ALA A 144 -2.04 5.47 1.22
CA ALA A 144 -2.49 5.99 2.51
C ALA A 144 -1.53 7.04 3.11
N CYS A 145 -0.21 6.86 2.97
CA CYS A 145 0.77 7.88 3.39
C CYS A 145 0.66 9.15 2.55
N PHE A 146 0.46 9.01 1.25
CA PHE A 146 0.40 10.14 0.32
C PHE A 146 -0.84 11.01 0.54
N ILE A 147 -2.01 10.42 0.78
CA ILE A 147 -3.20 11.23 1.07
C ILE A 147 -3.10 11.97 2.42
N ASP A 148 -2.45 11.38 3.43
CA ASP A 148 -2.11 12.02 4.70
C ASP A 148 -1.18 13.23 4.49
N SER A 149 -0.13 13.04 3.70
CA SER A 149 0.84 14.10 3.38
C SER A 149 0.23 15.22 2.54
N LEU A 150 -0.63 14.90 1.55
CA LEU A 150 -1.33 15.91 0.76
C LEU A 150 -2.22 16.81 1.63
N ALA A 151 -2.94 16.23 2.60
CA ALA A 151 -3.74 16.99 3.54
C ALA A 151 -2.86 17.86 4.46
N THR A 152 -1.74 17.31 4.95
CA THR A 152 -0.80 18.04 5.81
C THR A 152 -0.12 19.19 5.08
N LEU A 153 0.20 19.04 3.80
CA LEU A 153 0.77 20.07 2.93
C LEU A 153 -0.28 21.07 2.39
N ASN A 154 -1.52 20.98 2.84
CA ASN A 154 -2.63 21.83 2.39
C ASN A 154 -2.93 21.73 0.87
N ILE A 155 -2.68 20.60 0.24
CA ILE A 155 -2.96 20.38 -1.18
C ILE A 155 -4.39 19.90 -1.38
N PRO A 156 -5.19 20.55 -2.27
CA PRO A 156 -6.48 20.04 -2.70
C PRO A 156 -6.30 18.66 -3.34
N ALA A 157 -6.86 17.64 -2.73
CA ALA A 157 -6.71 16.28 -3.23
C ALA A 157 -7.91 15.39 -2.87
N VAL A 158 -8.18 14.45 -3.75
CA VAL A 158 -9.15 13.38 -3.52
C VAL A 158 -8.50 12.03 -3.86
N GLY A 159 -8.57 11.08 -2.92
CA GLY A 159 -8.25 9.68 -3.19
C GLY A 159 -9.48 8.97 -3.76
N TYR A 160 -9.31 8.18 -4.80
CA TYR A 160 -10.36 7.33 -5.36
C TYR A 160 -9.94 5.87 -5.37
N GLY A 161 -10.84 4.99 -4.92
CA GLY A 161 -10.61 3.55 -4.89
C GLY A 161 -11.88 2.74 -4.73
N ILE A 162 -11.74 1.50 -4.27
CA ILE A 162 -12.84 0.56 -4.08
C ILE A 162 -13.06 0.33 -2.58
N ARG A 163 -14.33 0.34 -2.15
CA ARG A 163 -14.76 -0.10 -0.83
C ARG A 163 -15.01 -1.60 -0.85
N TYR A 164 -13.95 -2.36 -0.61
CA TYR A 164 -14.09 -3.81 -0.53
C TYR A 164 -14.88 -4.23 0.71
N GLU A 165 -15.85 -5.12 0.54
CA GLU A 165 -16.67 -5.62 1.65
C GLU A 165 -15.85 -6.47 2.63
N PHE A 166 -14.97 -7.34 2.10
CA PHE A 166 -14.11 -8.22 2.89
C PHE A 166 -12.62 -7.88 2.76
N GLY A 167 -12.26 -6.91 1.91
CA GLY A 167 -10.88 -6.47 1.72
C GLY A 167 -9.93 -7.58 1.28
N ILE A 168 -8.68 -7.52 1.80
CA ILE A 168 -7.73 -8.62 1.71
C ILE A 168 -8.08 -9.65 2.81
N PHE A 169 -7.99 -10.93 2.49
CA PHE A 169 -8.32 -12.01 3.42
C PHE A 169 -7.60 -11.89 4.78
N ARG A 170 -8.24 -12.38 5.83
CA ARG A 170 -7.61 -12.65 7.11
C ARG A 170 -6.84 -13.95 7.02
N GLN A 171 -5.57 -13.94 7.42
CA GLN A 171 -4.72 -15.12 7.43
C GLN A 171 -4.78 -15.81 8.78
N THR A 172 -5.00 -17.13 8.75
CA THR A 172 -4.79 -18.06 9.85
C THR A 172 -3.83 -19.16 9.44
N PHE A 173 -3.33 -19.92 10.42
CA PHE A 173 -2.50 -21.10 10.15
C PHE A 173 -3.18 -22.37 10.67
N VAL A 174 -3.27 -23.37 9.81
CA VAL A 174 -3.71 -24.72 10.15
C VAL A 174 -2.58 -25.68 9.77
N ASP A 175 -2.07 -26.44 10.70
CA ASP A 175 -0.92 -27.33 10.51
C ASP A 175 0.27 -26.61 9.83
N GLY A 176 0.55 -25.38 10.23
CA GLY A 176 1.59 -24.51 9.69
C GLY A 176 1.32 -23.92 8.31
N ARG A 177 0.21 -24.26 7.67
CA ARG A 177 -0.17 -23.77 6.32
C ARG A 177 -1.09 -22.57 6.41
N GLN A 178 -0.93 -21.63 5.48
CA GLN A 178 -1.82 -20.48 5.36
C GLN A 178 -3.23 -20.94 4.96
N VAL A 179 -4.21 -20.43 5.69
CA VAL A 179 -5.64 -20.51 5.35
C VAL A 179 -6.19 -19.10 5.26
N GLU A 180 -6.94 -18.83 4.21
CA GLU A 180 -7.58 -17.55 3.94
C GLU A 180 -9.01 -17.55 4.48
N GLU A 181 -9.35 -16.56 5.29
CA GLU A 181 -10.69 -16.32 5.81
C GLU A 181 -11.18 -14.93 5.40
N PRO A 182 -12.50 -14.70 5.27
CA PRO A 182 -13.03 -13.38 5.04
C PRO A 182 -12.60 -12.41 6.15
N ASP A 183 -12.24 -11.17 5.78
CA ASP A 183 -11.98 -10.10 6.75
C ASP A 183 -13.26 -9.29 6.98
N ASN A 184 -13.99 -9.65 8.04
CA ASN A 184 -15.30 -9.08 8.38
C ASN A 184 -15.15 -7.72 9.10
N TRP A 185 -14.41 -6.80 8.55
CA TRP A 185 -14.12 -5.49 9.17
C TRP A 185 -15.35 -4.59 9.36
N LEU A 186 -16.46 -4.89 8.68
CA LEU A 186 -17.72 -4.14 8.76
C LEU A 186 -18.71 -4.68 9.80
N ASP A 187 -18.47 -5.84 10.40
CA ASP A 187 -19.46 -6.50 11.29
C ASP A 187 -19.88 -5.62 12.48
N ASN A 188 -18.98 -4.81 13.01
CA ASN A 188 -19.26 -3.90 14.13
C ASN A 188 -19.58 -2.47 13.68
N GLY A 189 -19.79 -2.25 12.38
CA GLY A 189 -19.99 -0.94 11.75
C GLY A 189 -18.68 -0.17 11.55
N SER A 190 -18.72 0.78 10.63
CA SER A 190 -17.59 1.69 10.37
C SER A 190 -18.00 3.12 10.70
N PRO A 191 -17.47 3.71 11.80
CA PRO A 191 -17.82 5.08 12.18
C PRO A 191 -17.19 6.14 11.29
N TRP A 192 -16.19 5.78 10.46
CA TRP A 192 -15.38 6.71 9.70
C TRP A 192 -15.91 7.02 8.30
N GLU A 193 -16.77 6.16 7.76
CA GLU A 193 -17.33 6.34 6.42
C GLU A 193 -18.67 7.06 6.44
N ILE A 194 -18.95 7.78 5.35
CA ILE A 194 -20.21 8.48 5.10
C ILE A 194 -20.70 8.07 3.72
N ALA A 195 -21.75 7.29 3.66
CA ALA A 195 -22.41 6.93 2.42
C ALA A 195 -23.08 8.15 1.77
N ARG A 196 -22.96 8.28 0.45
CA ARG A 196 -23.58 9.36 -0.34
C ARG A 196 -24.35 8.77 -1.53
N PRO A 197 -25.41 8.00 -1.27
CA PRO A 197 -26.16 7.32 -2.33
C PRO A 197 -26.77 8.29 -3.36
N GLU A 198 -27.01 9.54 -2.98
CA GLU A 198 -27.47 10.59 -3.89
C GLU A 198 -26.41 11.05 -4.92
N GLN A 199 -25.19 10.56 -4.78
CA GLN A 199 -24.06 10.83 -5.67
C GLN A 199 -23.60 9.54 -6.39
N GLU A 200 -24.50 8.56 -6.51
CA GLU A 200 -24.18 7.32 -7.23
C GLU A 200 -23.95 7.56 -8.71
N VAL A 201 -23.09 6.75 -9.31
CA VAL A 201 -22.73 6.79 -10.72
C VAL A 201 -23.08 5.46 -11.38
N GLU A 202 -23.79 5.49 -12.51
CA GLU A 202 -24.03 4.28 -13.28
C GLU A 202 -22.79 3.92 -14.12
N VAL A 203 -22.31 2.68 -13.99
CA VAL A 203 -21.18 2.12 -14.73
C VAL A 203 -21.65 0.95 -15.58
N SER A 204 -21.40 1.06 -16.88
CA SER A 204 -21.89 0.12 -17.89
C SER A 204 -20.80 -0.85 -18.36
N PHE A 205 -21.22 -2.05 -18.79
CA PHE A 205 -20.33 -3.11 -19.27
C PHE A 205 -20.94 -3.86 -20.46
N GLY A 206 -20.10 -4.53 -21.23
CA GLY A 206 -20.48 -5.42 -22.31
C GLY A 206 -21.20 -4.73 -23.46
N GLY A 207 -22.03 -5.45 -24.15
CA GLY A 207 -22.80 -4.94 -25.29
C GLY A 207 -21.95 -4.81 -26.57
N HIS A 208 -22.24 -3.77 -27.36
CA HIS A 208 -21.57 -3.53 -28.63
C HIS A 208 -21.55 -2.03 -28.97
N THR A 209 -20.87 -1.70 -30.05
CA THR A 209 -20.87 -0.33 -30.59
C THR A 209 -21.72 -0.24 -31.85
N GLU A 210 -22.38 0.89 -32.05
CA GLU A 210 -23.13 1.22 -33.26
C GLU A 210 -22.57 2.51 -33.89
N VAL A 211 -22.46 2.52 -35.23
CA VAL A 211 -22.01 3.70 -35.96
C VAL A 211 -23.22 4.37 -36.58
N GLY A 212 -23.48 5.60 -36.16
CA GLY A 212 -24.57 6.43 -36.71
C GLY A 212 -24.31 6.90 -38.16
N PRO A 213 -25.35 7.39 -38.86
CA PRO A 213 -25.22 7.90 -40.23
C PRO A 213 -24.26 9.09 -40.36
N ASP A 214 -24.02 9.82 -39.30
CA ASP A 214 -23.09 10.93 -39.18
C ASP A 214 -21.64 10.52 -38.84
N GLY A 215 -21.39 9.21 -38.68
CA GLY A 215 -20.11 8.63 -38.30
C GLY A 215 -19.84 8.67 -36.80
N THR A 216 -20.79 9.12 -35.97
CA THR A 216 -20.65 9.01 -34.51
C THR A 216 -20.74 7.56 -34.05
N THR A 217 -19.88 7.18 -33.08
CA THR A 217 -19.91 5.85 -32.48
C THR A 217 -20.63 5.93 -31.15
N THR A 218 -21.64 5.09 -30.96
CA THR A 218 -22.39 4.96 -29.70
C THR A 218 -22.16 3.58 -29.11
N TRP A 219 -21.84 3.53 -27.81
CA TRP A 219 -21.78 2.28 -27.05
C TRP A 219 -23.20 1.91 -26.56
N VAL A 220 -23.68 0.73 -26.94
CA VAL A 220 -24.90 0.12 -26.43
C VAL A 220 -24.48 -0.92 -25.38
N PRO A 221 -24.57 -0.61 -24.08
CA PRO A 221 -24.10 -1.51 -23.02
C PRO A 221 -25.00 -2.75 -22.89
N GLY A 222 -24.41 -3.84 -22.46
CA GLY A 222 -25.12 -5.08 -22.18
C GLY A 222 -25.77 -5.11 -20.78
N TRP A 223 -25.11 -4.48 -19.81
CA TRP A 223 -25.58 -4.38 -18.43
C TRP A 223 -24.88 -3.22 -17.71
N SER A 224 -25.44 -2.81 -16.56
CA SER A 224 -24.89 -1.73 -15.74
C SER A 224 -25.01 -2.05 -14.26
N VAL A 225 -24.16 -1.38 -13.49
CA VAL A 225 -24.22 -1.34 -12.01
C VAL A 225 -24.17 0.09 -11.53
N LEU A 226 -24.58 0.32 -10.29
CA LEU A 226 -24.46 1.60 -9.61
C LEU A 226 -23.22 1.60 -8.74
N ALA A 227 -22.35 2.59 -8.91
CA ALA A 227 -21.23 2.88 -8.02
C ALA A 227 -21.69 3.86 -6.94
N VAL A 228 -21.81 3.38 -5.71
CA VAL A 228 -22.24 4.19 -4.55
C VAL A 228 -21.00 4.67 -3.80
N PRO A 229 -20.79 5.99 -3.65
CA PRO A 229 -19.60 6.50 -2.97
C PRO A 229 -19.74 6.52 -1.45
N TYR A 230 -18.64 6.16 -0.79
CA TYR A 230 -18.42 6.28 0.64
C TYR A 230 -17.23 7.21 0.86
N ASN A 231 -17.45 8.29 1.61
CA ASN A 231 -16.42 9.29 1.88
C ASN A 231 -15.76 9.03 3.24
N TYR A 232 -14.43 9.01 3.26
CA TYR A 232 -13.58 9.04 4.45
C TYR A 232 -12.90 10.40 4.54
N MET A 233 -12.82 10.93 5.76
CA MET A 233 -12.10 12.18 6.02
C MET A 233 -10.62 11.92 6.22
N VAL A 234 -9.77 12.68 5.55
CA VAL A 234 -8.31 12.61 5.65
C VAL A 234 -7.80 13.94 6.19
N PRO A 235 -7.62 14.05 7.51
CA PRO A 235 -7.18 15.30 8.12
C PRO A 235 -5.69 15.56 7.90
N GLY A 236 -5.34 16.81 7.64
CA GLY A 236 -3.99 17.30 7.73
C GLY A 236 -3.55 17.49 9.18
N TYR A 237 -2.26 17.31 9.45
CA TYR A 237 -1.71 17.39 10.79
C TYR A 237 -1.74 18.83 11.33
N LEU A 238 -2.52 19.05 12.40
CA LEU A 238 -2.68 20.31 13.13
C LEU A 238 -2.98 21.51 12.23
N ASN A 239 -3.69 21.29 11.12
CA ASN A 239 -4.14 22.36 10.23
C ASN A 239 -5.66 22.25 9.98
N GLY A 240 -6.23 23.21 9.23
CA GLY A 240 -7.67 23.25 8.99
C GLY A 240 -8.14 22.33 7.86
N ARG A 241 -7.23 21.77 7.04
CA ARG A 241 -7.58 20.99 5.87
C ARG A 241 -8.02 19.57 6.22
N VAL A 242 -9.10 19.13 5.60
CA VAL A 242 -9.52 17.72 5.60
C VAL A 242 -9.89 17.33 4.18
N ASN A 243 -9.03 16.54 3.55
CA ASN A 243 -9.27 15.99 2.22
C ASN A 243 -10.24 14.80 2.26
N THR A 244 -10.69 14.35 1.10
CA THR A 244 -11.62 13.23 0.95
C THR A 244 -10.92 12.01 0.37
N LEU A 245 -11.11 10.85 0.97
CA LEU A 245 -10.93 9.56 0.31
C LEU A 245 -12.32 9.03 -0.06
N ARG A 246 -12.59 8.85 -1.35
CA ARG A 246 -13.87 8.34 -1.88
C ARG A 246 -13.70 6.93 -2.38
N LEU A 247 -14.38 6.00 -1.71
CA LEU A 247 -14.36 4.59 -2.05
C LEU A 247 -15.71 4.17 -2.63
N TRP A 248 -15.67 3.44 -3.73
CA TRP A 248 -16.85 3.02 -4.47
C TRP A 248 -17.30 1.61 -4.06
N SER A 249 -18.60 1.44 -3.82
CA SER A 249 -19.24 0.15 -3.60
C SER A 249 -20.24 -0.14 -4.73
N ALA A 250 -20.19 -1.32 -5.30
CA ALA A 250 -21.09 -1.71 -6.40
C ALA A 250 -22.45 -2.16 -5.87
N ARG A 251 -23.50 -1.74 -6.56
CA ARG A 251 -24.89 -2.10 -6.30
C ARG A 251 -25.60 -2.36 -7.62
N ALA A 252 -26.57 -3.29 -7.63
CA ALA A 252 -27.39 -3.52 -8.82
C ALA A 252 -28.33 -2.35 -9.11
N THR A 253 -28.58 -2.07 -10.37
CA THR A 253 -29.61 -1.09 -10.80
C THR A 253 -31.01 -1.53 -10.39
N HIS A 254 -31.24 -2.85 -10.38
CA HIS A 254 -32.46 -3.50 -9.90
C HIS A 254 -32.08 -4.64 -8.95
N ALA A 255 -31.98 -4.35 -7.66
CA ALA A 255 -31.45 -5.28 -6.67
C ALA A 255 -32.36 -6.49 -6.40
N PHE A 256 -33.65 -6.38 -6.66
CA PHE A 256 -34.61 -7.38 -6.23
C PHE A 256 -35.76 -7.50 -7.23
N ASP A 257 -36.02 -8.71 -7.75
CA ASP A 257 -37.16 -8.99 -8.59
C ASP A 257 -38.31 -9.62 -7.76
N LEU A 258 -39.23 -8.76 -7.32
CA LEU A 258 -40.37 -9.17 -6.50
C LEU A 258 -41.25 -10.19 -7.22
N LYS A 259 -41.36 -10.14 -8.57
CA LYS A 259 -42.17 -11.06 -9.33
C LYS A 259 -41.58 -12.47 -9.31
N ILE A 260 -40.30 -12.60 -9.57
CA ILE A 260 -39.55 -13.86 -9.48
C ILE A 260 -39.60 -14.41 -8.04
N PHE A 261 -39.40 -13.58 -7.06
CA PHE A 261 -39.50 -13.94 -5.64
C PHE A 261 -40.85 -14.54 -5.30
N ASN A 262 -41.95 -13.91 -5.74
CA ASN A 262 -43.33 -14.40 -5.49
C ASN A 262 -43.63 -15.71 -6.22
N TYR A 263 -42.88 -16.07 -7.26
CA TYR A 263 -42.96 -17.38 -7.90
C TYR A 263 -42.12 -18.46 -7.20
N GLY A 264 -41.40 -18.12 -6.13
CA GLY A 264 -40.66 -19.05 -5.27
C GLY A 264 -39.22 -19.28 -5.70
N ASP A 265 -38.71 -18.60 -6.73
CA ASP A 265 -37.27 -18.64 -7.08
C ASP A 265 -36.52 -17.51 -6.37
N TYR A 266 -36.20 -17.76 -5.11
CA TYR A 266 -35.55 -16.77 -4.24
C TYR A 266 -34.11 -16.46 -4.66
N ALA A 267 -33.39 -17.44 -5.21
CA ALA A 267 -32.02 -17.27 -5.68
C ALA A 267 -31.94 -16.39 -6.92
N GLU A 268 -32.79 -16.63 -7.89
CA GLU A 268 -32.87 -15.84 -9.12
C GLU A 268 -33.34 -14.41 -8.83
N ALA A 269 -34.26 -14.23 -7.86
CA ALA A 269 -34.78 -12.92 -7.48
C ALA A 269 -33.67 -11.94 -6.95
N VAL A 270 -32.55 -12.45 -6.45
CA VAL A 270 -31.40 -11.65 -5.95
C VAL A 270 -30.14 -11.80 -6.80
N ARG A 271 -30.19 -12.50 -7.91
CA ARG A 271 -29.01 -12.79 -8.76
C ARG A 271 -28.32 -11.53 -9.25
N ALA A 272 -29.09 -10.54 -9.70
CA ALA A 272 -28.54 -9.27 -10.18
C ALA A 272 -27.79 -8.51 -9.07
N GLN A 273 -28.33 -8.54 -7.85
CA GLN A 273 -27.68 -7.95 -6.68
C GLN A 273 -26.35 -8.64 -6.39
N THR A 274 -26.34 -9.97 -6.28
CA THR A 274 -25.12 -10.75 -6.02
C THR A 274 -24.06 -10.52 -7.08
N PHE A 275 -24.47 -10.48 -8.36
CA PHE A 275 -23.56 -10.25 -9.48
C PHE A 275 -22.89 -8.86 -9.39
N ALA A 276 -23.66 -7.79 -9.11
CA ALA A 276 -23.12 -6.46 -8.96
C ALA A 276 -22.19 -6.34 -7.75
N GLU A 277 -22.63 -6.82 -6.58
CA GLU A 277 -21.86 -6.75 -5.34
C GLU A 277 -20.51 -7.50 -5.41
N ASN A 278 -20.42 -8.58 -6.20
CA ASN A 278 -19.16 -9.32 -6.38
C ASN A 278 -18.01 -8.44 -6.88
N ILE A 279 -18.30 -7.37 -7.63
CA ILE A 279 -17.28 -6.44 -8.12
C ILE A 279 -16.47 -5.82 -6.96
N THR A 280 -17.12 -5.57 -5.82
CA THR A 280 -16.48 -4.93 -4.67
C THR A 280 -16.38 -5.82 -3.43
N LYS A 281 -16.46 -7.14 -3.59
CA LYS A 281 -16.38 -8.07 -2.45
C LYS A 281 -14.97 -8.20 -1.89
N VAL A 282 -13.98 -8.50 -2.74
CA VAL A 282 -12.65 -8.93 -2.32
C VAL A 282 -11.58 -8.20 -3.10
N LEU A 283 -10.53 -7.75 -2.41
CA LEU A 283 -9.32 -7.23 -3.02
C LEU A 283 -8.49 -8.38 -3.59
N TYR A 284 -8.08 -8.26 -4.85
CA TYR A 284 -7.30 -9.27 -5.59
C TYR A 284 -7.94 -10.66 -5.59
N PRO A 285 -9.11 -10.82 -6.20
CA PRO A 285 -9.67 -12.15 -6.42
C PRO A 285 -8.68 -13.01 -7.21
N GLU A 286 -8.77 -14.33 -7.00
CA GLU A 286 -7.96 -15.32 -7.72
C GLU A 286 -8.12 -15.17 -9.24
N ASP A 287 -7.02 -14.92 -9.96
CA ASP A 287 -7.01 -14.58 -11.38
C ASP A 287 -6.34 -15.64 -12.29
N SER A 288 -6.09 -16.82 -11.77
CA SER A 288 -5.65 -17.96 -12.58
C SER A 288 -6.78 -18.47 -13.51
N THR A 289 -8.03 -18.14 -13.18
CA THR A 289 -9.21 -18.50 -13.98
C THR A 289 -9.67 -17.36 -14.89
N PRO A 290 -10.31 -17.64 -16.04
CA PRO A 290 -10.89 -16.61 -16.89
C PRO A 290 -11.90 -15.70 -16.15
N GLN A 291 -12.71 -16.27 -15.25
CA GLN A 291 -13.69 -15.52 -14.45
C GLN A 291 -13.02 -14.57 -13.45
N GLY A 292 -11.95 -15.01 -12.83
CA GLY A 292 -11.18 -14.16 -11.92
C GLY A 292 -10.47 -13.00 -12.64
N LYS A 293 -9.92 -13.26 -13.83
CA LYS A 293 -9.36 -12.19 -14.69
C LYS A 293 -10.43 -11.17 -15.09
N GLU A 294 -11.61 -11.64 -15.49
CA GLU A 294 -12.73 -10.78 -15.84
C GLU A 294 -13.16 -9.92 -14.65
N LEU A 295 -13.29 -10.51 -13.46
CA LEU A 295 -13.67 -9.79 -12.25
C LEU A 295 -12.63 -8.69 -11.90
N ARG A 296 -11.33 -8.98 -12.03
CA ARG A 296 -10.28 -7.96 -11.82
C ARG A 296 -10.38 -6.80 -12.81
N LEU A 297 -10.65 -7.08 -14.08
CA LEU A 297 -10.85 -6.02 -15.09
C LEU A 297 -12.13 -5.23 -14.79
N GLN A 298 -13.20 -5.89 -14.35
CA GLN A 298 -14.43 -5.21 -13.90
C GLN A 298 -14.15 -4.27 -12.73
N GLN A 299 -13.38 -4.69 -11.72
CA GLN A 299 -13.00 -3.87 -10.58
C GLN A 299 -12.25 -2.60 -11.01
N GLN A 300 -11.24 -2.76 -11.88
CA GLN A 300 -10.42 -1.64 -12.35
C GLN A 300 -11.26 -0.62 -13.14
N TYR A 301 -12.05 -1.08 -14.08
CA TYR A 301 -12.91 -0.20 -14.86
C TYR A 301 -13.99 0.45 -14.00
N PHE A 302 -14.62 -0.30 -13.10
CA PHE A 302 -15.68 0.18 -12.22
C PHE A 302 -15.28 1.43 -11.44
N PHE A 303 -14.18 1.36 -10.68
CA PHE A 303 -13.80 2.51 -9.86
C PHE A 303 -13.26 3.69 -10.68
N VAL A 304 -12.59 3.40 -11.79
CA VAL A 304 -12.07 4.43 -12.70
C VAL A 304 -13.21 5.20 -13.36
N ALA A 305 -14.18 4.49 -13.95
CA ALA A 305 -15.32 5.12 -14.63
C ALA A 305 -16.15 5.97 -13.65
N ALA A 306 -16.42 5.44 -12.46
CA ALA A 306 -17.12 6.18 -11.41
C ALA A 306 -16.35 7.45 -10.99
N SER A 307 -15.03 7.34 -10.81
CA SER A 307 -14.19 8.45 -10.35
C SER A 307 -14.04 9.57 -11.39
N LEU A 308 -13.86 9.22 -12.66
CA LEU A 308 -13.78 10.21 -13.75
C LEU A 308 -15.09 10.94 -13.92
N ARG A 309 -16.22 10.23 -13.89
CA ARG A 309 -17.55 10.86 -14.00
C ARG A 309 -17.86 11.72 -12.79
N ASP A 310 -17.55 11.28 -11.58
CA ASP A 310 -17.67 12.10 -10.37
C ASP A 310 -16.93 13.42 -10.49
N PHE A 311 -15.70 13.39 -10.99
CA PHE A 311 -14.92 14.63 -11.16
C PHE A 311 -15.50 15.52 -12.27
N VAL A 312 -15.74 14.98 -13.46
CA VAL A 312 -16.20 15.74 -14.63
C VAL A 312 -17.59 16.31 -14.42
N GLU A 313 -18.52 15.55 -13.85
CA GLU A 313 -19.93 15.96 -13.75
C GLU A 313 -20.21 16.77 -12.48
N ARG A 314 -19.62 16.40 -11.36
CA ARG A 314 -19.92 16.99 -10.06
C ARG A 314 -18.93 18.06 -9.61
N VAL A 315 -17.62 17.82 -9.77
CA VAL A 315 -16.58 18.76 -9.30
C VAL A 315 -16.38 19.92 -10.27
N LEU A 316 -16.31 19.64 -11.56
CA LEU A 316 -16.26 20.71 -12.58
C LEU A 316 -17.62 21.37 -12.78
N GLY A 317 -18.68 20.56 -12.74
CA GLY A 317 -20.04 20.96 -13.06
C GLY A 317 -20.40 20.82 -14.55
N PRO A 318 -21.69 20.74 -14.86
CA PRO A 318 -22.18 20.37 -16.19
C PRO A 318 -21.86 21.40 -17.29
N ASP A 319 -21.71 22.67 -16.93
CA ASP A 319 -21.51 23.80 -17.85
C ASP A 319 -20.03 24.22 -18.01
N SER A 320 -19.09 23.45 -17.39
CA SER A 320 -17.67 23.81 -17.44
C SER A 320 -17.06 23.54 -18.83
N ASP A 321 -16.14 24.41 -19.24
CA ASP A 321 -15.34 24.17 -20.43
C ASP A 321 -14.32 23.06 -20.18
N LEU A 322 -14.49 21.90 -20.83
CA LEU A 322 -13.63 20.74 -20.66
C LEU A 322 -12.19 20.97 -21.15
N ARG A 323 -11.94 22.06 -21.91
CA ARG A 323 -10.58 22.48 -22.28
C ARG A 323 -9.75 22.91 -21.08
N GLU A 324 -10.42 23.36 -20.00
CA GLU A 324 -9.77 23.73 -18.73
C GLU A 324 -9.42 22.51 -17.87
N LEU A 325 -9.84 21.30 -18.23
CA LEU A 325 -9.60 20.10 -17.41
C LEU A 325 -8.13 19.92 -17.02
N PRO A 326 -7.14 20.08 -17.93
CA PRO A 326 -5.72 19.98 -17.58
C PRO A 326 -5.24 21.00 -16.55
N GLU A 327 -5.89 22.17 -16.48
CA GLU A 327 -5.55 23.22 -15.51
C GLU A 327 -6.21 22.98 -14.14
N ARG A 328 -7.24 22.13 -14.09
CA ARG A 328 -8.07 21.89 -12.91
C ARG A 328 -7.69 20.63 -12.16
N ILE A 329 -7.11 19.63 -12.84
CA ILE A 329 -6.85 18.32 -12.25
C ILE A 329 -5.61 17.65 -12.83
N THR A 330 -4.93 16.88 -11.98
CA THR A 330 -4.08 15.77 -12.41
C THR A 330 -4.59 14.49 -11.81
N PHE A 331 -4.87 13.50 -12.65
CA PHE A 331 -5.15 12.13 -12.24
C PHE A 331 -3.84 11.37 -12.14
N GLN A 332 -3.43 11.00 -10.92
CA GLN A 332 -2.25 10.18 -10.69
C GLN A 332 -2.64 8.70 -10.73
N LEU A 333 -2.08 7.97 -11.67
CA LEU A 333 -2.29 6.54 -11.84
C LEU A 333 -1.31 5.75 -10.95
N ASN A 334 -1.84 5.14 -9.90
CA ASN A 334 -1.03 4.32 -8.98
C ASN A 334 -0.92 2.89 -9.51
N ASP A 335 0.18 2.61 -10.22
CA ASP A 335 0.43 1.42 -11.03
C ASP A 335 -0.47 1.33 -12.28
N THR A 336 -0.56 0.15 -12.90
CA THR A 336 -1.34 -0.10 -14.11
C THR A 336 -2.84 -0.29 -13.86
N HIS A 337 -3.24 -0.54 -12.62
CA HIS A 337 -4.63 -0.82 -12.27
C HIS A 337 -5.63 0.24 -12.74
N PRO A 338 -5.35 1.56 -12.66
CA PRO A 338 -6.26 2.59 -13.15
C PRO A 338 -5.99 3.03 -14.60
N VAL A 339 -5.12 2.41 -15.36
CA VAL A 339 -4.72 2.89 -16.71
C VAL A 339 -5.86 2.91 -17.72
N ILE A 340 -6.89 2.09 -17.52
CA ILE A 340 -8.13 2.13 -18.31
C ILE A 340 -8.84 3.51 -18.23
N ALA A 341 -8.43 4.39 -17.31
CA ALA A 341 -8.86 5.78 -17.23
C ALA A 341 -8.57 6.58 -18.51
N ILE A 342 -7.49 6.25 -19.21
CA ILE A 342 -7.10 6.95 -20.44
C ILE A 342 -8.16 6.79 -21.52
N PRO A 343 -8.53 5.57 -21.97
CA PRO A 343 -9.61 5.41 -22.94
C PRO A 343 -10.99 5.78 -22.38
N GLU A 344 -11.23 5.69 -21.07
CA GLU A 344 -12.49 6.14 -20.48
C GLU A 344 -12.64 7.66 -20.53
N LEU A 345 -11.60 8.43 -20.24
CA LEU A 345 -11.68 9.89 -20.41
C LEU A 345 -11.90 10.26 -21.87
N MET A 346 -11.24 9.59 -22.82
CA MET A 346 -11.49 9.75 -24.24
C MET A 346 -12.96 9.49 -24.59
N ARG A 347 -13.54 8.40 -24.08
CA ARG A 347 -14.96 8.10 -24.28
C ARG A 347 -15.87 9.18 -23.71
N ILE A 348 -15.58 9.66 -22.49
CA ILE A 348 -16.36 10.74 -21.89
C ILE A 348 -16.29 12.02 -22.75
N LEU A 349 -15.10 12.41 -23.17
CA LEU A 349 -14.91 13.64 -23.96
C LEU A 349 -15.54 13.52 -25.35
N VAL A 350 -15.26 12.44 -26.07
CA VAL A 350 -15.70 12.25 -27.46
C VAL A 350 -17.17 11.86 -27.54
N ASP A 351 -17.54 10.75 -26.86
CA ASP A 351 -18.86 10.15 -27.07
C ASP A 351 -19.97 10.82 -26.25
N LEU A 352 -19.67 11.28 -25.01
CA LEU A 352 -20.67 11.89 -24.12
C LEU A 352 -20.71 13.43 -24.24
N LYS A 353 -19.57 14.06 -24.54
CA LYS A 353 -19.46 15.52 -24.55
C LYS A 353 -19.23 16.10 -25.94
N GLY A 354 -19.06 15.27 -26.98
CA GLY A 354 -18.92 15.70 -28.37
C GLY A 354 -17.62 16.45 -28.68
N VAL A 355 -16.59 16.33 -27.88
CA VAL A 355 -15.28 16.95 -28.12
C VAL A 355 -14.60 16.24 -29.31
N PRO A 356 -14.06 16.97 -30.29
CA PRO A 356 -13.33 16.35 -31.40
C PRO A 356 -12.16 15.49 -30.91
N TRP A 357 -11.91 14.36 -31.58
CA TRP A 357 -10.90 13.37 -31.17
C TRP A 357 -9.53 13.98 -30.87
N ASP A 358 -8.98 14.77 -31.77
CA ASP A 358 -7.63 15.34 -31.62
C ASP A 358 -7.56 16.26 -30.40
N GLU A 359 -8.62 17.02 -30.15
CA GLU A 359 -8.71 17.90 -28.98
C GLU A 359 -8.89 17.08 -27.70
N ALA A 360 -9.76 16.06 -27.71
CA ALA A 360 -9.96 15.15 -26.58
C ALA A 360 -8.66 14.43 -26.22
N TRP A 361 -7.89 13.97 -27.21
CA TRP A 361 -6.61 13.33 -27.00
C TRP A 361 -5.58 14.28 -26.38
N ALA A 362 -5.49 15.52 -26.89
CA ALA A 362 -4.60 16.53 -26.33
C ALA A 362 -4.95 16.90 -24.87
N ILE A 363 -6.24 16.94 -24.51
CA ILE A 363 -6.71 17.13 -23.13
C ILE A 363 -6.31 15.91 -22.29
N THR A 364 -6.64 14.70 -22.74
CA THR A 364 -6.40 13.45 -22.02
C THR A 364 -4.92 13.26 -21.67
N GLN A 365 -4.03 13.47 -22.65
CA GLN A 365 -2.58 13.34 -22.42
C GLN A 365 -2.04 14.32 -21.37
N LYS A 366 -2.70 15.44 -21.11
CA LYS A 366 -2.28 16.44 -20.10
C LYS A 366 -2.91 16.21 -18.72
N CYS A 367 -3.88 15.31 -18.62
CA CYS A 367 -4.59 15.06 -17.36
C CYS A 367 -3.98 13.93 -16.53
N PHE A 368 -3.23 12.99 -17.15
CA PHE A 368 -2.74 11.80 -16.48
C PHE A 368 -1.24 11.79 -16.27
N ALA A 369 -0.82 11.34 -15.08
CA ALA A 369 0.55 10.95 -14.77
C ALA A 369 0.57 9.52 -14.22
N TYR A 370 1.63 8.77 -14.52
CA TYR A 370 1.75 7.34 -14.22
C TYR A 370 2.93 7.06 -13.30
N THR A 371 2.68 6.34 -12.21
CA THR A 371 3.73 5.75 -11.37
C THR A 371 3.83 4.25 -11.65
N CYS A 372 4.98 3.79 -12.10
CA CYS A 372 5.29 2.37 -12.23
C CYS A 372 5.88 1.85 -10.91
N HIS A 373 5.37 0.72 -10.39
CA HIS A 373 5.83 0.12 -9.14
C HIS A 373 6.55 -1.21 -9.32
N THR A 374 6.84 -1.62 -10.54
CA THR A 374 7.46 -2.92 -10.82
C THR A 374 8.63 -2.83 -11.79
N LEU A 375 9.57 -3.78 -11.62
CA LEU A 375 10.68 -4.03 -12.56
C LEU A 375 10.59 -5.42 -13.19
N LEU A 376 9.62 -6.24 -12.78
CA LEU A 376 9.41 -7.57 -13.32
C LEU A 376 8.57 -7.48 -14.60
N PRO A 377 9.11 -7.69 -15.80
CA PRO A 377 8.35 -7.56 -17.05
C PRO A 377 7.09 -8.44 -17.09
N GLU A 378 7.17 -9.62 -16.48
CA GLU A 378 6.06 -10.56 -16.35
C GLU A 378 4.96 -10.10 -15.39
N ALA A 379 5.26 -9.13 -14.51
CA ALA A 379 4.30 -8.53 -13.59
C ALA A 379 3.66 -7.25 -14.17
N LEU A 380 4.10 -6.80 -15.34
CA LEU A 380 3.43 -5.73 -16.09
C LEU A 380 2.10 -6.27 -16.61
N GLU A 381 1.03 -5.61 -16.23
CA GLU A 381 -0.33 -6.07 -16.49
C GLU A 381 -0.66 -6.05 -17.98
N VAL A 382 -1.23 -7.14 -18.45
CA VAL A 382 -1.75 -7.29 -19.82
C VAL A 382 -3.18 -7.82 -19.78
N TRP A 383 -4.03 -7.33 -20.66
CA TRP A 383 -5.40 -7.81 -20.79
C TRP A 383 -5.64 -8.42 -22.17
N PRO A 384 -6.12 -9.69 -22.24
CA PRO A 384 -6.48 -10.29 -23.51
C PRO A 384 -7.45 -9.41 -24.30
N VAL A 385 -7.16 -9.20 -25.58
CA VAL A 385 -8.01 -8.37 -26.46
C VAL A 385 -9.45 -8.93 -26.51
N GLU A 386 -9.62 -10.25 -26.51
CA GLU A 386 -10.93 -10.88 -26.51
C GLU A 386 -11.74 -10.50 -25.26
N LEU A 387 -11.11 -10.57 -24.08
CA LEU A 387 -11.75 -10.20 -22.81
C LEU A 387 -12.13 -8.71 -22.79
N LEU A 388 -11.19 -7.85 -23.18
CA LEU A 388 -11.41 -6.42 -23.17
C LEU A 388 -12.48 -6.01 -24.19
N SER A 389 -12.47 -6.59 -25.39
CA SER A 389 -13.48 -6.32 -26.43
C SER A 389 -14.89 -6.78 -26.03
N ARG A 390 -14.98 -7.89 -25.29
CA ARG A 390 -16.26 -8.40 -24.79
C ARG A 390 -16.81 -7.54 -23.65
N LEU A 391 -15.94 -7.10 -22.74
CA LEU A 391 -16.35 -6.37 -21.54
C LEU A 391 -16.49 -4.87 -21.79
N LEU A 392 -15.60 -4.30 -22.60
CA LEU A 392 -15.47 -2.85 -22.87
C LEU A 392 -15.22 -2.58 -24.35
N PRO A 393 -16.18 -2.91 -25.25
CA PRO A 393 -15.98 -2.87 -26.71
C PRO A 393 -15.54 -1.48 -27.19
N ARG A 394 -16.16 -0.41 -26.68
CA ARG A 394 -15.82 0.95 -27.08
C ARG A 394 -14.41 1.36 -26.67
N HIS A 395 -13.96 0.96 -25.47
CA HIS A 395 -12.60 1.23 -25.00
C HIS A 395 -11.57 0.51 -25.87
N MET A 396 -11.86 -0.71 -26.30
CA MET A 396 -10.95 -1.43 -27.19
C MET A 396 -10.78 -0.72 -28.55
N GLU A 397 -11.85 -0.19 -29.12
CA GLU A 397 -11.78 0.61 -30.36
C GLU A 397 -10.94 1.88 -30.16
N ILE A 398 -11.13 2.57 -29.03
CA ILE A 398 -10.34 3.75 -28.66
C ILE A 398 -8.87 3.40 -28.53
N ILE A 399 -8.54 2.28 -27.85
CA ILE A 399 -7.16 1.81 -27.70
C ILE A 399 -6.53 1.47 -29.05
N TYR A 400 -7.26 0.82 -29.96
CA TYR A 400 -6.76 0.55 -31.31
C TYR A 400 -6.42 1.84 -32.06
N ARG A 401 -7.28 2.84 -31.99
CA ARG A 401 -7.01 4.14 -32.64
C ARG A 401 -5.83 4.86 -32.01
N ILE A 402 -5.72 4.89 -30.68
CA ILE A 402 -4.55 5.44 -29.99
C ILE A 402 -3.27 4.74 -30.44
N ASN A 403 -3.30 3.40 -30.52
CA ASN A 403 -2.14 2.61 -30.94
C ASN A 403 -1.73 2.91 -32.38
N ASP A 404 -2.68 3.00 -33.30
CA ASP A 404 -2.40 3.31 -34.73
C ASP A 404 -1.77 4.68 -34.90
N GLU A 405 -2.36 5.71 -34.27
CA GLU A 405 -1.83 7.08 -34.30
C GLU A 405 -0.43 7.17 -33.64
N PHE A 406 -0.21 6.45 -32.54
CA PHE A 406 1.09 6.37 -31.86
C PHE A 406 2.14 5.69 -32.74
N LEU A 407 1.82 4.56 -33.36
CA LEU A 407 2.74 3.84 -34.23
C LEU A 407 3.09 4.63 -35.50
N ALA A 408 2.17 5.46 -35.99
CA ALA A 408 2.47 6.42 -37.06
C ALA A 408 3.53 7.46 -36.61
N GLN A 409 3.46 7.95 -35.36
CA GLN A 409 4.49 8.83 -34.80
C GLN A 409 5.85 8.11 -34.62
N VAL A 410 5.84 6.84 -34.20
CA VAL A 410 7.07 6.02 -34.12
C VAL A 410 7.74 5.90 -35.48
N ARG A 411 6.96 5.56 -36.54
CA ARG A 411 7.48 5.50 -37.92
C ARG A 411 8.01 6.85 -38.39
N ALA A 412 7.32 7.92 -38.08
CA ALA A 412 7.77 9.27 -38.47
C ALA A 412 9.10 9.66 -37.79
N LYS A 413 9.31 9.23 -36.52
CA LYS A 413 10.52 9.57 -35.76
C LYS A 413 11.71 8.68 -36.08
N PHE A 414 11.50 7.37 -36.24
CA PHE A 414 12.57 6.37 -36.35
C PHE A 414 12.63 5.66 -37.70
N GLY A 415 11.76 6.00 -38.65
CA GLY A 415 11.65 5.29 -39.92
C GLY A 415 10.83 4.01 -39.82
N ASN A 416 10.79 3.25 -40.92
CA ASN A 416 10.01 2.01 -41.02
C ASN A 416 10.75 0.78 -40.45
N ASP A 417 11.23 0.90 -39.20
CA ASP A 417 11.74 -0.27 -38.46
C ASP A 417 10.57 -1.06 -37.87
N GLU A 418 10.10 -2.06 -38.59
CA GLU A 418 8.94 -2.88 -38.15
C GLU A 418 9.21 -3.66 -36.87
N MET A 419 10.48 -3.95 -36.52
CA MET A 419 10.82 -4.58 -35.24
C MET A 419 10.59 -3.62 -34.07
N LEU A 420 11.03 -2.37 -34.23
CA LEU A 420 10.78 -1.31 -33.23
C LEU A 420 9.28 -1.03 -33.10
N VAL A 421 8.57 -0.92 -34.23
CA VAL A 421 7.11 -0.70 -34.24
C VAL A 421 6.37 -1.80 -33.45
N ARG A 422 6.74 -3.07 -33.65
CA ARG A 422 6.18 -4.20 -32.87
C ARG A 422 6.50 -4.11 -31.38
N ARG A 423 7.75 -3.77 -31.03
CA ARG A 423 8.13 -3.64 -29.63
C ARG A 423 7.36 -2.53 -28.92
N MET A 424 7.14 -1.41 -29.60
CA MET A 424 6.44 -0.24 -29.03
C MET A 424 4.92 -0.30 -29.11
N SER A 425 4.33 -1.21 -29.90
CA SER A 425 2.88 -1.36 -30.00
C SER A 425 2.22 -1.58 -28.63
N ILE A 426 1.14 -0.87 -28.35
CA ILE A 426 0.30 -1.10 -27.15
C ILE A 426 -0.32 -2.50 -27.18
N ILE A 427 -0.55 -3.06 -28.38
CA ILE A 427 -1.09 -4.38 -28.59
C ILE A 427 0.07 -5.38 -28.77
N ALA A 428 0.19 -6.34 -27.90
CA ALA A 428 1.00 -7.54 -28.10
C ALA A 428 0.26 -8.50 -29.03
N GLU A 429 1.00 -9.08 -30.02
CA GLU A 429 0.43 -10.07 -30.94
C GLU A 429 0.72 -11.52 -30.50
N TYR A 430 1.69 -11.69 -29.61
CA TYR A 430 2.19 -13.00 -29.21
C TYR A 430 2.51 -13.05 -27.70
N PRO A 431 2.32 -14.18 -26.98
CA PRO A 431 1.73 -15.45 -27.44
C PRO A 431 0.22 -15.38 -27.68
N GLU A 432 -0.47 -14.40 -27.08
CA GLU A 432 -1.88 -14.07 -27.22
C GLU A 432 -2.01 -12.58 -27.48
N ARG A 433 -3.01 -12.18 -28.28
CA ARG A 433 -3.27 -10.76 -28.49
C ARG A 433 -3.74 -10.11 -27.19
N ALA A 434 -2.98 -9.17 -26.70
CA ALA A 434 -3.22 -8.53 -25.42
C ALA A 434 -2.86 -7.04 -25.43
N VAL A 435 -3.58 -6.25 -24.63
CA VAL A 435 -3.27 -4.83 -24.38
C VAL A 435 -2.24 -4.75 -23.26
N ARG A 436 -1.10 -4.12 -23.53
CA ARG A 436 -0.03 -3.85 -22.57
C ARG A 436 -0.31 -2.55 -21.84
N MET A 437 -0.77 -2.65 -20.58
CA MET A 437 -1.28 -1.49 -19.84
C MET A 437 -0.19 -0.46 -19.54
N ALA A 438 1.03 -0.86 -19.19
CA ALA A 438 2.14 0.06 -18.99
C ALA A 438 2.52 0.83 -20.28
N TYR A 439 2.30 0.23 -21.45
CA TYR A 439 2.53 0.88 -22.74
C TYR A 439 1.44 1.90 -23.05
N LEU A 440 0.18 1.54 -22.79
CA LEU A 440 -0.93 2.49 -22.88
C LEU A 440 -0.71 3.70 -21.95
N ALA A 441 -0.25 3.45 -20.71
CA ALA A 441 0.13 4.50 -19.78
C ALA A 441 1.26 5.38 -20.33
N SER A 442 2.30 4.78 -20.91
CA SER A 442 3.45 5.50 -21.46
C SER A 442 3.07 6.44 -22.62
N VAL A 443 2.06 6.04 -23.42
CA VAL A 443 1.55 6.86 -24.52
C VAL A 443 0.60 7.96 -24.01
N GLY A 444 -0.32 7.61 -23.10
CA GLY A 444 -1.43 8.47 -22.70
C GLY A 444 -1.15 9.41 -21.51
N THR A 445 0.05 9.40 -20.93
CA THR A 445 0.39 10.26 -19.79
C THR A 445 1.47 11.28 -20.13
N PHE A 446 1.49 12.41 -19.39
CA PHE A 446 2.51 13.45 -19.60
C PHE A 446 3.78 13.23 -18.77
N LYS A 447 3.70 12.45 -17.69
CA LYS A 447 4.83 12.06 -16.83
C LYS A 447 4.72 10.61 -16.39
N ILE A 448 5.91 10.00 -16.26
CA ILE A 448 6.10 8.63 -15.80
C ILE A 448 7.20 8.70 -14.74
N ASN A 449 6.93 8.20 -13.54
CA ASN A 449 7.95 8.13 -12.51
C ASN A 449 8.15 6.72 -11.99
N GLY A 450 9.42 6.43 -11.66
CA GLY A 450 9.78 5.35 -10.77
C GLY A 450 9.72 5.81 -9.31
N VAL A 451 9.99 4.89 -8.38
CA VAL A 451 9.74 5.05 -6.93
C VAL A 451 11.01 4.93 -6.06
N ALA A 452 12.16 4.83 -6.68
CA ALA A 452 13.50 4.95 -6.12
C ALA A 452 14.47 5.29 -7.27
N GLU A 453 15.66 5.80 -6.97
CA GLU A 453 16.62 6.24 -8.02
C GLU A 453 17.02 5.07 -8.92
N LEU A 454 17.49 3.96 -8.34
CA LEU A 454 17.83 2.75 -9.11
C LEU A 454 16.64 2.23 -9.93
N HIS A 455 15.44 2.21 -9.33
CA HIS A 455 14.23 1.78 -10.04
C HIS A 455 13.95 2.65 -11.26
N SER A 456 14.02 3.96 -11.10
CA SER A 456 13.78 4.92 -12.18
C SER A 456 14.81 4.81 -13.31
N GLN A 457 16.07 4.49 -12.97
CA GLN A 457 17.11 4.20 -13.93
C GLN A 457 16.79 2.92 -14.71
N LEU A 458 16.51 1.81 -14.02
CA LEU A 458 16.19 0.52 -14.64
C LEU A 458 14.90 0.57 -15.47
N LEU A 459 13.92 1.37 -15.04
CA LEU A 459 12.70 1.61 -15.79
C LEU A 459 13.00 2.21 -17.16
N ARG A 460 13.88 3.20 -17.23
CA ARG A 460 14.32 3.86 -18.47
C ARG A 460 15.23 3.01 -19.32
N GLU A 461 16.12 2.24 -18.71
CA GLU A 461 17.16 1.49 -19.42
C GLU A 461 16.69 0.11 -19.91
N LYS A 462 15.77 -0.53 -19.16
CA LYS A 462 15.35 -1.92 -19.42
C LYS A 462 13.86 -2.06 -19.69
N VAL A 463 13.00 -1.62 -18.77
CA VAL A 463 11.56 -1.97 -18.80
C VAL A 463 10.79 -1.18 -19.85
N LEU A 464 11.00 0.14 -19.94
CA LEU A 464 10.34 1.06 -20.88
C LEU A 464 11.37 1.81 -21.74
N ASN A 465 12.49 1.16 -22.08
CA ASN A 465 13.61 1.79 -22.80
C ASN A 465 13.17 2.45 -24.10
N ASP A 466 12.44 1.76 -24.96
CA ASP A 466 11.99 2.31 -26.25
C ASP A 466 11.14 3.59 -26.04
N PHE A 467 10.30 3.64 -25.00
CA PHE A 467 9.52 4.82 -24.64
C PHE A 467 10.38 5.94 -24.05
N ALA A 468 11.39 5.59 -23.27
CA ALA A 468 12.34 6.56 -22.73
C ALA A 468 13.20 7.20 -23.83
N VAL A 469 13.54 6.47 -24.88
CA VAL A 469 14.20 7.00 -26.08
C VAL A 469 13.23 7.82 -26.94
N PHE A 470 11.96 7.40 -26.99
CA PHE A 470 10.92 8.13 -27.74
C PHE A 470 10.60 9.48 -27.11
N ALA A 471 10.41 9.53 -25.79
CA ALA A 471 9.97 10.73 -25.06
C ALA A 471 10.69 10.81 -23.68
N PRO A 472 12.01 11.12 -23.66
CA PRO A 472 12.82 11.10 -22.44
C PRO A 472 12.34 12.12 -21.38
N GLU A 473 11.72 13.22 -21.82
CA GLU A 473 11.17 14.27 -20.96
C GLU A 473 10.00 13.81 -20.09
N LYS A 474 9.36 12.69 -20.43
CA LYS A 474 8.28 12.12 -19.61
C LYS A 474 8.79 11.45 -18.34
N PHE A 475 10.03 10.92 -18.34
CA PHE A 475 10.57 10.09 -17.28
C PHE A 475 11.21 10.91 -16.16
N THR A 476 10.84 10.61 -14.92
CA THR A 476 11.39 11.23 -13.72
C THR A 476 11.47 10.22 -12.57
N ASN A 477 12.11 10.61 -11.48
CA ASN A 477 12.14 9.86 -10.23
C ASN A 477 11.38 10.61 -9.13
N VAL A 478 10.60 9.89 -8.34
CA VAL A 478 10.14 10.33 -7.02
C VAL A 478 10.34 9.17 -6.05
N THR A 479 11.39 9.23 -5.26
CA THR A 479 11.65 8.21 -4.25
C THR A 479 10.52 8.20 -3.22
N ASN A 480 10.03 7.01 -2.89
CA ASN A 480 8.98 6.82 -1.91
C ASN A 480 9.36 7.38 -0.53
N GLY A 481 8.37 7.55 0.30
CA GLY A 481 8.50 7.93 1.69
C GLY A 481 7.33 7.41 2.52
N VAL A 482 7.43 7.57 3.82
CA VAL A 482 6.39 7.18 4.79
C VAL A 482 5.98 8.37 5.65
N THR A 483 4.72 8.39 6.12
CA THR A 483 4.27 9.47 7.00
C THR A 483 4.93 9.37 8.38
N PRO A 484 5.64 10.41 8.83
CA PRO A 484 6.26 10.42 10.15
C PRO A 484 5.23 10.40 11.27
N ARG A 485 4.03 10.93 11.03
CA ARG A 485 2.93 10.98 12.01
C ARG A 485 2.55 9.59 12.48
N ARG A 486 2.28 8.65 11.56
CA ARG A 486 1.93 7.28 11.93
C ARG A 486 3.13 6.45 12.36
N PHE A 487 4.24 6.48 11.60
CA PHE A 487 5.32 5.48 11.78
C PHE A 487 6.44 5.91 12.75
N VAL A 488 6.43 7.16 13.23
CA VAL A 488 7.32 7.63 14.30
C VAL A 488 6.49 8.22 15.44
N ARG A 489 5.72 9.29 15.19
CA ARG A 489 5.02 10.04 16.26
C ARG A 489 4.03 9.14 17.02
N LEU A 490 3.25 8.33 16.31
CA LEU A 490 2.22 7.47 16.87
C LEU A 490 2.75 6.09 17.27
N ALA A 491 3.49 5.43 16.37
CA ALA A 491 3.96 4.07 16.61
C ALA A 491 5.01 3.98 17.72
N ASN A 492 5.83 5.03 17.89
CA ASN A 492 6.96 5.07 18.85
C ASN A 492 6.92 6.33 19.71
N PRO A 493 5.96 6.44 20.63
CA PRO A 493 5.78 7.65 21.43
C PRO A 493 7.01 7.96 22.30
N GLY A 494 7.73 6.95 22.80
CA GLY A 494 8.97 7.15 23.56
C GLY A 494 10.07 7.80 22.73
N LEU A 495 10.31 7.30 21.50
CA LEU A 495 11.27 7.91 20.59
C LEU A 495 10.82 9.30 20.15
N SER A 496 9.53 9.49 19.86
CA SER A 496 8.96 10.79 19.54
C SER A 496 9.22 11.82 20.63
N ALA A 497 9.02 11.46 21.89
CA ALA A 497 9.30 12.33 23.04
C ALA A 497 10.80 12.66 23.15
N LEU A 498 11.68 11.66 22.99
CA LEU A 498 13.13 11.86 23.04
C LEU A 498 13.63 12.79 21.92
N ILE A 499 13.13 12.63 20.69
CA ILE A 499 13.45 13.50 19.56
C ILE A 499 12.94 14.93 19.84
N THR A 500 11.68 15.06 20.26
CA THR A 500 11.08 16.37 20.53
C THR A 500 11.81 17.13 21.66
N GLU A 501 12.25 16.43 22.69
CA GLU A 501 13.08 17.03 23.74
C GLU A 501 14.43 17.57 23.21
N ALA A 502 15.04 16.83 22.27
CA ALA A 502 16.35 17.16 21.72
C ALA A 502 16.29 18.30 20.67
N ILE A 503 15.32 18.30 19.77
CA ILE A 503 15.28 19.19 18.58
C ILE A 503 13.96 19.95 18.40
N GLY A 504 13.01 19.87 19.37
CA GLY A 504 11.67 20.44 19.21
C GLY A 504 10.76 19.56 18.36
N ASP A 505 9.47 19.92 18.26
CA ASP A 505 8.42 19.12 17.60
C ASP A 505 8.30 19.34 16.09
N GLY A 506 9.04 20.29 15.52
CA GLY A 506 8.97 20.63 14.08
C GLY A 506 9.31 19.47 13.13
N TRP A 507 10.00 18.43 13.62
CA TRP A 507 10.33 17.24 12.82
C TRP A 507 9.09 16.45 12.36
N VAL A 508 7.95 16.60 13.02
CA VAL A 508 6.71 15.86 12.67
C VAL A 508 6.16 16.28 11.30
N THR A 509 6.45 17.53 10.88
CA THR A 509 6.05 18.08 9.58
C THR A 509 7.24 18.40 8.66
N ASP A 510 8.45 18.36 9.21
CA ASP A 510 9.70 18.47 8.46
C ASP A 510 10.71 17.43 8.94
N LEU A 511 10.58 16.22 8.39
CA LEU A 511 11.39 15.08 8.80
C LEU A 511 12.88 15.26 8.51
N GLY A 512 13.25 16.19 7.62
CA GLY A 512 14.65 16.57 7.35
C GLY A 512 15.39 17.09 8.57
N ARG A 513 14.67 17.65 9.55
CA ARG A 513 15.22 18.10 10.83
C ARG A 513 15.79 16.97 11.70
N LEU A 514 15.48 15.71 11.42
CA LEU A 514 16.12 14.59 12.12
C LEU A 514 17.65 14.62 12.01
N SER A 515 18.22 15.25 10.97
CA SER A 515 19.67 15.46 10.86
C SER A 515 20.27 16.23 12.05
N GLU A 516 19.48 17.04 12.75
CA GLU A 516 19.87 17.73 13.98
C GLU A 516 20.20 16.75 15.14
N LEU A 517 19.81 15.46 15.01
CA LEU A 517 20.14 14.40 15.98
C LEU A 517 21.56 13.84 15.82
N GLU A 518 22.28 14.09 14.72
CA GLU A 518 23.59 13.48 14.49
C GLU A 518 24.59 13.69 15.68
N PRO A 519 24.69 14.88 16.30
CA PRO A 519 25.58 15.07 17.43
C PRO A 519 25.24 14.20 18.66
N PHE A 520 23.97 13.84 18.83
CA PHE A 520 23.50 13.00 19.93
C PHE A 520 23.91 11.52 19.78
N ALA A 521 24.36 11.09 18.58
CA ALA A 521 24.92 9.76 18.40
C ALA A 521 26.16 9.52 19.29
N ASP A 522 26.92 10.56 19.64
CA ASP A 522 28.08 10.49 20.50
C ASP A 522 27.76 10.80 21.97
N ASP A 523 26.51 11.16 22.30
CA ASP A 523 26.04 11.39 23.66
C ASP A 523 25.64 10.06 24.32
N ALA A 524 26.37 9.66 25.37
CA ALA A 524 26.17 8.41 26.08
C ALA A 524 24.78 8.33 26.77
N GLU A 525 24.29 9.46 27.30
CA GLU A 525 22.99 9.52 27.97
C GLU A 525 21.86 9.41 26.99
N PHE A 526 21.96 10.05 25.83
CA PHE A 526 20.98 9.91 24.77
C PHE A 526 20.90 8.46 24.26
N ARG A 527 22.06 7.81 24.02
CA ARG A 527 22.11 6.40 23.62
C ARG A 527 21.51 5.46 24.70
N ARG A 528 21.77 5.74 25.97
CA ARG A 528 21.19 4.96 27.08
C ARG A 528 19.64 5.05 27.06
N ARG A 529 19.11 6.27 26.98
CA ARG A 529 17.64 6.50 26.89
C ARG A 529 17.03 5.87 25.64
N PHE A 530 17.74 5.91 24.52
CA PHE A 530 17.29 5.27 23.29
C PHE A 530 17.17 3.75 23.47
N ARG A 531 18.16 3.09 24.13
CA ARG A 531 18.08 1.64 24.46
C ARG A 531 16.90 1.31 25.38
N GLU A 532 16.61 2.14 26.35
CA GLU A 532 15.48 1.98 27.27
C GLU A 532 14.14 2.04 26.52
N ILE A 533 14.01 2.98 25.60
CA ILE A 533 12.84 3.09 24.73
C ILE A 533 12.72 1.85 23.83
N LYS A 534 13.81 1.39 23.23
CA LYS A 534 13.83 0.17 22.43
C LYS A 534 13.39 -1.03 23.26
N ARG A 535 13.87 -1.16 24.49
CA ARG A 535 13.46 -2.21 25.42
C ARG A 535 11.95 -2.15 25.72
N SER A 536 11.42 -0.98 26.02
CA SER A 536 9.99 -0.78 26.25
C SER A 536 9.15 -1.17 25.02
N ASN A 537 9.62 -0.86 23.81
CA ASN A 537 8.93 -1.27 22.58
C ASN A 537 8.96 -2.81 22.40
N LYS A 538 10.05 -3.48 22.77
CA LYS A 538 10.13 -4.95 22.78
C LYS A 538 9.14 -5.56 23.78
N ASP A 539 9.01 -5.01 24.98
CA ASP A 539 8.04 -5.45 25.98
C ASP A 539 6.59 -5.30 25.50
N ARG A 540 6.29 -4.20 24.78
CA ARG A 540 4.98 -4.00 24.11
C ARG A 540 4.73 -5.07 23.04
N LEU A 541 5.73 -5.42 22.24
CA LEU A 541 5.62 -6.48 21.23
C LEU A 541 5.41 -7.85 21.87
N VAL A 542 6.15 -8.19 22.92
CA VAL A 542 5.97 -9.42 23.69
C VAL A 542 4.52 -9.55 24.16
N THR A 543 3.98 -8.48 24.75
CA THR A 543 2.59 -8.44 25.24
C THR A 543 1.60 -8.64 24.09
N LEU A 544 1.81 -7.96 22.97
CA LEU A 544 0.93 -8.08 21.80
C LEU A 544 0.92 -9.51 21.25
N LEU A 545 2.09 -10.10 21.00
CA LEU A 545 2.20 -11.43 20.41
C LEU A 545 1.67 -12.52 21.33
N LYS A 546 1.92 -12.39 22.64
CA LYS A 546 1.39 -13.33 23.62
C LYS A 546 -0.13 -13.29 23.70
N ASN A 547 -0.72 -12.11 23.76
CA ASN A 547 -2.17 -11.96 23.91
C ASN A 547 -2.93 -12.33 22.63
N ARG A 548 -2.38 -12.00 21.47
CA ARG A 548 -3.05 -12.20 20.18
C ARG A 548 -2.82 -13.58 19.58
N ASP A 549 -1.57 -14.05 19.61
CA ASP A 549 -1.14 -15.27 18.88
C ASP A 549 -0.67 -16.38 19.81
N GLY A 550 -0.56 -16.14 21.12
CA GLY A 550 0.03 -17.11 22.07
C GLY A 550 1.54 -17.30 21.88
N ILE A 551 2.21 -16.42 21.14
CA ILE A 551 3.65 -16.48 20.87
C ILE A 551 4.40 -15.79 22.00
N ASP A 552 5.34 -16.53 22.60
CA ASP A 552 6.23 -16.05 23.66
C ASP A 552 7.63 -15.80 23.09
N ILE A 553 8.10 -14.54 23.15
CA ILE A 553 9.43 -14.14 22.72
C ILE A 553 10.18 -13.46 23.87
N ASP A 554 11.51 -13.55 23.85
CA ASP A 554 12.37 -12.95 24.85
C ASP A 554 12.79 -11.55 24.39
N PRO A 555 12.43 -10.48 25.13
CA PRO A 555 12.78 -9.11 24.75
C PRO A 555 14.28 -8.80 24.89
N ASP A 556 15.06 -9.66 25.57
CA ASP A 556 16.51 -9.49 25.69
C ASP A 556 17.29 -9.99 24.46
N THR A 557 16.64 -10.70 23.55
CA THR A 557 17.26 -11.16 22.31
C THR A 557 17.31 -10.05 21.25
N MET A 558 18.22 -10.19 20.28
CA MET A 558 18.19 -9.38 19.07
C MET A 558 16.92 -9.72 18.26
N LEU A 559 16.05 -8.73 18.05
CA LEU A 559 14.88 -8.90 17.19
C LEU A 559 15.25 -8.68 15.73
N ASP A 560 15.33 -9.76 14.99
CA ASP A 560 15.69 -9.85 13.58
C ASP A 560 14.41 -10.03 12.74
N VAL A 561 14.03 -9.01 11.99
CA VAL A 561 12.66 -8.87 11.50
C VAL A 561 12.58 -8.88 9.98
N MET A 562 11.80 -9.81 9.45
CA MET A 562 11.46 -9.91 8.03
C MET A 562 9.94 -9.88 7.82
N VAL A 563 9.35 -8.68 7.77
CA VAL A 563 7.90 -8.51 7.58
C VAL A 563 7.60 -7.80 6.27
N LYS A 564 7.08 -8.57 5.33
CA LYS A 564 6.69 -8.13 3.99
C LYS A 564 5.85 -9.19 3.30
N ARG A 565 5.05 -8.79 2.27
CA ARG A 565 4.32 -9.74 1.43
C ARG A 565 5.22 -10.91 1.03
N LEU A 566 4.75 -12.14 1.10
CA LEU A 566 5.53 -13.28 0.66
C LEU A 566 5.56 -13.35 -0.87
N HIS A 567 6.76 -13.30 -1.40
CA HIS A 567 7.06 -13.48 -2.80
C HIS A 567 8.50 -13.98 -2.96
N GLU A 568 8.76 -14.87 -3.91
CA GLU A 568 10.08 -15.48 -4.09
C GLU A 568 11.20 -14.45 -4.31
N TYR A 569 10.96 -13.32 -5.05
CA TYR A 569 11.99 -12.29 -5.25
C TYR A 569 12.42 -11.57 -3.97
N LYS A 570 11.56 -11.53 -2.94
CA LYS A 570 11.87 -10.95 -1.62
C LYS A 570 12.76 -11.85 -0.77
N ARG A 571 12.87 -13.10 -1.17
CA ARG A 571 13.78 -14.13 -0.68
C ARG A 571 13.64 -14.47 0.80
N GLN A 572 12.39 -14.55 1.33
CA GLN A 572 12.15 -15.10 2.65
C GLN A 572 12.82 -16.49 2.80
N LEU A 573 12.90 -17.24 1.70
CA LEU A 573 13.55 -18.55 1.68
C LEU A 573 15.06 -18.46 2.00
N LEU A 574 15.77 -17.40 1.58
CA LEU A 574 17.17 -17.16 1.96
C LEU A 574 17.30 -16.98 3.49
N LYS A 575 16.36 -16.25 4.12
CA LYS A 575 16.31 -16.11 5.58
C LYS A 575 16.02 -17.44 6.27
N VAL A 576 15.13 -18.27 5.72
CA VAL A 576 14.85 -19.62 6.26
C VAL A 576 16.12 -20.50 6.20
N LEU A 577 16.86 -20.47 5.08
CA LEU A 577 18.12 -21.21 4.96
C LEU A 577 19.16 -20.77 6.02
N HIS A 578 19.23 -19.49 6.35
CA HIS A 578 20.06 -19.00 7.46
C HIS A 578 19.59 -19.55 8.82
N VAL A 579 18.28 -19.54 9.09
CA VAL A 579 17.72 -20.13 10.31
C VAL A 579 18.04 -21.63 10.41
N VAL A 580 17.90 -22.37 9.30
CA VAL A 580 18.23 -23.81 9.24
C VAL A 580 19.72 -24.05 9.45
N ALA A 581 20.60 -23.22 8.87
CA ALA A 581 22.04 -23.32 9.09
C ALA A 581 22.42 -23.04 10.55
N GLN A 582 21.81 -22.06 11.19
CA GLN A 582 22.03 -21.79 12.63
C GLN A 582 21.50 -22.95 13.51
N TYR A 583 20.33 -23.51 13.17
CA TYR A 583 19.78 -24.68 13.84
C TYR A 583 20.76 -25.84 13.77
N ASP A 584 21.31 -26.17 12.60
CA ASP A 584 22.29 -27.23 12.40
C ASP A 584 23.55 -27.01 13.23
N ARG A 585 24.13 -25.82 13.18
CA ARG A 585 25.36 -25.47 13.92
C ARG A 585 25.21 -25.50 15.45
N LEU A 586 24.06 -25.04 15.97
CA LEU A 586 23.75 -25.09 17.39
C LEU A 586 23.49 -26.54 17.84
N LYS A 587 22.74 -27.31 17.07
CA LYS A 587 22.39 -28.69 17.40
C LYS A 587 23.59 -29.63 17.34
N SER A 588 24.49 -29.41 16.38
CA SER A 588 25.74 -30.17 16.25
C SER A 588 26.82 -29.78 17.28
N GLY A 589 26.65 -28.69 18.02
CA GLY A 589 27.64 -28.14 18.93
C GLY A 589 28.77 -27.38 18.26
N GLU A 590 28.66 -27.04 16.95
CA GLU A 590 29.58 -26.14 16.25
C GLU A 590 29.47 -24.70 16.81
N LEU A 591 28.28 -24.31 17.23
CA LEU A 591 28.02 -23.08 17.98
C LEU A 591 27.59 -23.42 19.39
N ASP A 592 28.19 -22.75 20.39
CA ASP A 592 27.79 -22.85 21.80
C ASP A 592 26.66 -21.81 22.04
N PRO A 593 25.46 -22.27 22.48
CA PRO A 593 24.37 -21.37 22.79
C PRO A 593 24.73 -20.25 23.79
N ALA A 594 25.59 -20.53 24.75
CA ALA A 594 25.97 -19.54 25.78
C ALA A 594 26.84 -18.39 25.26
N SER A 595 27.56 -18.60 24.16
CA SER A 595 28.45 -17.61 23.55
C SER A 595 27.91 -17.02 22.23
N THR A 596 26.82 -17.55 21.72
CA THR A 596 26.15 -17.09 20.52
C THR A 596 25.28 -15.86 20.84
N VAL A 597 25.13 -14.92 19.89
CA VAL A 597 24.17 -13.82 20.02
C VAL A 597 22.76 -14.41 20.03
N HIS A 598 22.03 -14.21 21.11
CA HIS A 598 20.65 -14.68 21.20
C HIS A 598 19.76 -13.87 20.24
N ARG A 599 19.02 -14.58 19.41
CA ARG A 599 18.26 -14.01 18.31
C ARG A 599 16.82 -14.55 18.29
N THR A 600 15.86 -13.65 18.14
CA THR A 600 14.49 -13.99 17.76
C THR A 600 14.23 -13.51 16.35
N VAL A 601 14.03 -14.43 15.41
CA VAL A 601 13.67 -14.12 14.02
C VAL A 601 12.15 -13.99 13.94
N VAL A 602 11.68 -12.82 13.51
CA VAL A 602 10.24 -12.55 13.37
C VAL A 602 9.89 -12.43 11.89
N PHE A 603 9.09 -13.36 11.41
CA PHE A 603 8.45 -13.29 10.11
C PHE A 603 7.06 -12.67 10.21
N GLY A 604 6.61 -12.04 9.12
CA GLY A 604 5.23 -11.60 8.97
C GLY A 604 4.94 -11.44 7.48
N ALA A 605 4.06 -12.29 6.94
CA ALA A 605 3.82 -12.35 5.51
C ALA A 605 2.47 -12.97 5.19
N LYS A 606 1.82 -12.47 4.13
CA LYS A 606 0.69 -13.13 3.46
C LYS A 606 1.13 -13.53 2.05
N ALA A 607 0.78 -14.74 1.60
CA ALA A 607 0.90 -15.18 0.22
C ALA A 607 -0.40 -14.92 -0.54
N ALA A 608 -0.32 -14.60 -1.83
CA ALA A 608 -1.52 -14.57 -2.67
C ALA A 608 -2.17 -15.97 -2.70
N PRO A 609 -3.51 -16.06 -2.69
CA PRO A 609 -4.21 -17.35 -2.54
C PRO A 609 -3.81 -18.42 -3.57
N GLY A 610 -3.59 -18.05 -4.83
CA GLY A 610 -3.17 -18.94 -5.91
C GLY A 610 -1.66 -19.15 -6.01
N TYR A 611 -0.84 -18.48 -5.19
CA TYR A 611 0.62 -18.59 -5.28
C TYR A 611 1.14 -19.76 -4.45
N GLN A 612 1.11 -20.97 -5.03
CA GLN A 612 1.40 -22.22 -4.31
C GLN A 612 2.81 -22.24 -3.70
N MET A 613 3.87 -21.87 -4.45
CA MET A 613 5.24 -21.85 -3.93
C MET A 613 5.38 -20.93 -2.71
N ALA A 614 4.74 -19.77 -2.74
CA ALA A 614 4.74 -18.85 -1.62
C ALA A 614 4.04 -19.46 -0.38
N LYS A 615 2.95 -20.19 -0.57
CA LYS A 615 2.25 -20.90 0.52
C LYS A 615 3.11 -22.04 1.09
N GLU A 616 3.86 -22.76 0.26
CA GLU A 616 4.81 -23.79 0.72
C GLU A 616 5.97 -23.16 1.53
N ILE A 617 6.45 -21.98 1.14
CA ILE A 617 7.46 -21.25 1.93
C ILE A 617 6.91 -20.83 3.29
N ILE A 618 5.66 -20.38 3.38
CA ILE A 618 4.99 -20.11 4.68
C ILE A 618 4.94 -21.36 5.53
N ALA A 619 4.56 -22.50 4.96
CA ALA A 619 4.54 -23.77 5.66
C ALA A 619 5.94 -24.14 6.18
N LEU A 620 6.98 -24.01 5.36
CA LEU A 620 8.36 -24.27 5.76
C LEU A 620 8.79 -23.37 6.93
N ILE A 621 8.49 -22.05 6.88
CA ILE A 621 8.81 -21.13 7.99
C ILE A 621 8.17 -21.60 9.30
N ASN A 622 6.89 -21.97 9.29
CA ASN A 622 6.17 -22.42 10.48
C ASN A 622 6.73 -23.75 11.01
N HIS A 623 7.03 -24.69 10.13
CA HIS A 623 7.56 -25.99 10.52
C HIS A 623 9.00 -25.89 11.06
N VAL A 624 9.85 -25.09 10.42
CA VAL A 624 11.20 -24.77 10.92
C VAL A 624 11.10 -24.08 12.28
N GLY A 625 10.20 -23.10 12.42
CA GLY A 625 9.96 -22.40 13.67
C GLY A 625 9.53 -23.33 14.80
N ALA A 626 8.59 -24.23 14.55
CA ALA A 626 8.15 -25.23 15.53
C ALA A 626 9.31 -26.14 15.97
N ARG A 627 10.15 -26.58 15.03
CA ARG A 627 11.30 -27.42 15.29
C ARG A 627 12.38 -26.69 16.11
N VAL A 628 12.73 -25.48 15.72
CA VAL A 628 13.71 -24.61 16.41
C VAL A 628 13.26 -24.33 17.84
N ASN A 629 12.02 -23.86 18.00
CA ASN A 629 11.49 -23.50 19.32
C ASN A 629 11.27 -24.68 20.24
N GLY A 630 11.05 -25.88 19.67
CA GLY A 630 10.88 -27.13 20.44
C GLY A 630 12.19 -27.82 20.81
N ASP A 631 13.33 -27.44 20.26
CA ASP A 631 14.63 -28.05 20.58
C ASP A 631 15.25 -27.38 21.81
N PRO A 632 15.53 -28.11 22.91
CA PRO A 632 15.97 -27.56 24.18
C PRO A 632 17.38 -26.92 24.14
N VAL A 633 18.20 -27.28 23.17
CA VAL A 633 19.54 -26.68 22.99
C VAL A 633 19.43 -25.42 22.11
N VAL A 634 18.81 -25.56 20.97
CA VAL A 634 18.71 -24.47 19.96
C VAL A 634 17.90 -23.31 20.48
N SER A 635 16.76 -23.57 21.14
CA SER A 635 15.84 -22.54 21.64
C SER A 635 16.42 -21.63 22.74
N GLN A 636 17.61 -21.95 23.26
CA GLN A 636 18.33 -21.08 24.19
C GLN A 636 18.90 -19.84 23.47
N ALA A 637 19.32 -19.99 22.21
CA ALA A 637 19.98 -18.91 21.46
C ALA A 637 19.20 -18.45 20.21
N LEU A 638 18.33 -19.30 19.66
CA LEU A 638 17.58 -19.03 18.45
C LEU A 638 16.10 -19.33 18.64
N ARG A 639 15.25 -18.37 18.34
CA ARG A 639 13.79 -18.51 18.29
C ARG A 639 13.23 -17.99 17.00
N VAL A 640 12.09 -18.52 16.58
CA VAL A 640 11.35 -18.08 15.39
C VAL A 640 9.92 -17.76 15.79
N ALA A 641 9.45 -16.58 15.41
CA ALA A 641 8.07 -16.14 15.59
C ALA A 641 7.46 -15.81 14.24
N PHE A 642 6.25 -16.30 13.98
CA PHE A 642 5.49 -15.94 12.79
C PHE A 642 4.04 -15.64 13.19
N PRO A 643 3.75 -14.40 13.66
CA PRO A 643 2.39 -13.98 13.94
C PRO A 643 1.57 -14.00 12.65
N ALA A 644 0.37 -14.60 12.72
CA ALA A 644 -0.56 -14.63 11.61
C ALA A 644 -1.11 -13.24 11.30
N ASN A 645 -1.63 -13.05 10.11
CA ASN A 645 -2.38 -11.86 9.73
C ASN A 645 -1.64 -10.53 9.97
N TYR A 646 -0.37 -10.44 9.53
CA TYR A 646 0.40 -9.19 9.59
C TYR A 646 -0.36 -8.05 8.89
N ASN A 647 -0.50 -6.92 9.57
CA ASN A 647 -1.24 -5.74 9.14
C ASN A 647 -0.58 -4.44 9.68
N VAL A 648 -1.19 -3.27 9.49
CA VAL A 648 -0.63 -1.98 9.95
C VAL A 648 -0.57 -1.91 11.48
N THR A 649 -1.58 -2.41 12.17
CA THR A 649 -1.63 -2.43 13.64
C THR A 649 -0.46 -3.21 14.24
N VAL A 650 -0.16 -4.39 13.68
CA VAL A 650 1.02 -5.17 14.08
C VAL A 650 2.32 -4.45 13.75
N ALA A 651 2.39 -3.82 12.57
CA ALA A 651 3.56 -3.06 12.14
C ALA A 651 3.90 -1.92 13.10
N GLU A 652 2.90 -1.20 13.62
CA GLU A 652 3.07 -0.07 14.56
C GLU A 652 3.72 -0.48 15.88
N THR A 653 3.59 -1.75 16.28
CA THR A 653 4.24 -2.26 17.48
C THR A 653 5.57 -2.96 17.15
N LEU A 654 5.62 -3.69 16.04
CA LEU A 654 6.76 -4.50 15.66
C LEU A 654 7.93 -3.69 15.14
N VAL A 655 7.66 -2.68 14.30
CA VAL A 655 8.72 -1.85 13.69
C VAL A 655 9.55 -1.10 14.75
N PRO A 656 8.97 -0.43 15.76
CA PRO A 656 9.73 0.20 16.85
C PRO A 656 10.56 -0.79 17.70
N ALA A 657 10.13 -2.04 17.80
CA ALA A 657 10.81 -3.07 18.59
C ALA A 657 12.01 -3.71 17.88
N ALA A 658 12.08 -3.64 16.55
CA ALA A 658 13.11 -4.31 15.76
C ALA A 658 14.51 -3.75 15.99
N ASP A 659 15.51 -4.64 16.06
CA ASP A 659 16.94 -4.30 16.07
C ASP A 659 17.52 -4.39 14.66
N LEU A 660 17.15 -5.44 13.91
CA LEU A 660 17.64 -5.71 12.56
C LEU A 660 16.48 -5.81 11.57
N SER A 661 16.64 -5.18 10.43
CA SER A 661 15.69 -5.11 9.31
C SER A 661 16.23 -5.90 8.13
N GLU A 662 15.47 -6.93 7.69
CA GLU A 662 15.84 -7.80 6.56
C GLU A 662 15.27 -7.25 5.25
N GLN A 663 16.16 -6.74 4.39
CA GLN A 663 15.82 -6.15 3.10
C GLN A 663 16.61 -6.82 1.97
N ILE A 664 16.35 -8.11 1.77
CA ILE A 664 17.21 -9.09 1.09
C ILE A 664 16.69 -9.54 -0.28
N SER A 665 15.90 -8.73 -0.97
CA SER A 665 15.46 -9.01 -2.35
C SER A 665 16.65 -9.20 -3.29
N LEU A 666 16.45 -9.95 -4.39
CA LEU A 666 17.45 -9.98 -5.44
C LEU A 666 17.59 -8.58 -6.07
N ALA A 667 18.81 -8.08 -6.20
CA ALA A 667 19.08 -6.76 -6.77
C ALA A 667 18.41 -6.56 -8.14
N GLY A 668 17.76 -5.41 -8.31
CA GLY A 668 16.98 -5.08 -9.51
C GLY A 668 15.58 -5.68 -9.54
N LYS A 669 15.02 -6.14 -8.40
CA LYS A 669 13.67 -6.72 -8.33
C LYS A 669 12.71 -5.95 -7.41
N GLU A 670 13.18 -5.40 -6.29
CA GLU A 670 12.37 -4.51 -5.45
C GLU A 670 12.43 -3.09 -6.00
N ALA A 671 11.29 -2.53 -6.38
CA ALA A 671 11.24 -1.19 -6.95
C ALA A 671 11.70 -0.12 -5.95
N SER A 672 11.28 -0.22 -4.70
CA SER A 672 11.68 0.71 -3.63
C SER A 672 11.71 -0.01 -2.28
N GLY A 673 10.61 -0.63 -1.89
CA GLY A 673 10.32 -0.94 -0.51
C GLY A 673 9.91 0.33 0.27
N THR A 674 9.16 0.13 1.35
CA THR A 674 8.85 1.19 2.33
C THR A 674 8.98 0.67 3.76
N GLY A 675 9.07 -0.64 3.94
CA GLY A 675 9.42 -1.26 5.22
C GLY A 675 10.81 -0.85 5.68
N ASN A 676 11.80 -0.88 4.79
CA ASN A 676 13.16 -0.42 5.03
C ASN A 676 13.22 1.00 5.64
N MET A 677 12.42 1.94 5.10
CA MET A 677 12.34 3.32 5.60
C MET A 677 11.76 3.39 7.03
N LYS A 678 10.69 2.63 7.30
CA LYS A 678 10.05 2.57 8.63
C LYS A 678 11.01 2.05 9.69
N PHE A 679 11.74 0.97 9.36
CA PHE A 679 12.73 0.37 10.25
C PHE A 679 13.88 1.33 10.54
N ALA A 680 14.45 1.96 9.52
CA ALA A 680 15.54 2.93 9.67
C ALA A 680 15.11 4.12 10.53
N LEU A 681 13.93 4.70 10.29
CA LEU A 681 13.34 5.79 11.10
C LEU A 681 13.06 5.41 12.56
N ASN A 682 12.96 4.11 12.87
CA ASN A 682 12.80 3.58 14.23
C ASN A 682 14.10 2.98 14.79
N GLY A 683 15.23 3.18 14.13
CA GLY A 683 16.54 2.81 14.59
C GLY A 683 16.88 1.32 14.47
N ALA A 684 16.23 0.57 13.61
CA ALA A 684 16.72 -0.76 13.24
C ALA A 684 17.82 -0.63 12.18
N LEU A 685 18.93 -1.35 12.35
CA LEU A 685 19.95 -1.44 11.31
C LEU A 685 19.47 -2.38 10.20
N THR A 686 19.94 -2.12 8.99
CA THR A 686 19.52 -2.90 7.82
C THR A 686 20.61 -3.88 7.39
N VAL A 687 20.26 -5.16 7.22
CA VAL A 687 20.98 -6.08 6.35
C VAL A 687 20.21 -6.15 5.03
N GLY A 688 20.89 -5.88 3.93
CA GLY A 688 20.20 -5.75 2.66
C GLY A 688 21.11 -5.83 1.45
N THR A 689 20.47 -5.97 0.30
CA THR A 689 21.09 -5.93 -1.03
C THR A 689 21.07 -4.53 -1.60
N ASP A 690 21.86 -4.29 -2.63
CA ASP A 690 21.90 -3.02 -3.37
C ASP A 690 20.72 -2.95 -4.35
N ASP A 691 19.50 -2.79 -3.76
CA ASP A 691 18.22 -2.88 -4.47
C ASP A 691 17.22 -1.82 -3.95
N GLY A 692 16.40 -1.29 -4.83
CA GLY A 692 15.36 -0.34 -4.49
C GLY A 692 15.89 0.84 -3.65
N ALA A 693 15.12 1.25 -2.64
CA ALA A 693 15.52 2.35 -1.75
C ALA A 693 16.64 1.97 -0.75
N ASN A 694 17.05 0.70 -0.66
CA ASN A 694 18.21 0.33 0.15
C ASN A 694 19.47 1.08 -0.28
N VAL A 695 19.62 1.32 -1.60
CA VAL A 695 20.75 2.08 -2.18
C VAL A 695 20.81 3.48 -1.54
N GLU A 696 19.69 4.18 -1.57
CA GLU A 696 19.58 5.55 -1.03
C GLU A 696 19.70 5.55 0.50
N ILE A 697 19.13 4.56 1.21
CA ILE A 697 19.29 4.40 2.67
C ILE A 697 20.79 4.27 3.00
N ARG A 698 21.48 3.33 2.35
CA ARG A 698 22.91 3.08 2.57
C ARG A 698 23.76 4.32 2.32
N GLN A 699 23.48 5.02 1.22
CA GLN A 699 24.19 6.27 0.90
C GLN A 699 24.02 7.35 1.97
N LEU A 700 22.82 7.45 2.57
CA LEU A 700 22.52 8.45 3.60
C LEU A 700 23.05 8.04 4.98
N VAL A 701 22.83 6.80 5.40
CA VAL A 701 23.27 6.36 6.73
C VAL A 701 24.79 6.11 6.79
N GLY A 702 25.41 5.80 5.65
CA GLY A 702 26.82 5.42 5.51
C GLY A 702 27.04 3.92 5.58
N ASP A 703 28.07 3.43 4.87
CA ASP A 703 28.38 2.00 4.73
C ASP A 703 28.63 1.31 6.09
N ASP A 704 29.19 2.02 7.09
CA ASP A 704 29.45 1.51 8.43
C ASP A 704 28.16 1.24 9.23
N ASN A 705 27.01 1.76 8.79
CA ASN A 705 25.73 1.66 9.46
C ASN A 705 24.72 0.81 8.67
N PHE A 706 25.22 0.03 7.70
CA PHE A 706 24.42 -0.83 6.82
C PHE A 706 25.19 -2.12 6.50
N PHE A 707 24.55 -3.28 6.60
CA PHE A 707 25.17 -4.58 6.30
C PHE A 707 24.85 -4.99 4.86
N LEU A 708 25.64 -4.49 3.91
CA LEU A 708 25.50 -4.81 2.49
C LEU A 708 25.97 -6.24 2.20
N PHE A 709 25.23 -6.97 1.33
CA PHE A 709 25.61 -8.26 0.79
C PHE A 709 25.00 -8.50 -0.60
N GLY A 710 25.45 -9.58 -1.24
CA GLY A 710 24.83 -10.15 -2.43
C GLY A 710 25.28 -9.50 -3.74
N LEU A 711 24.79 -10.06 -4.83
CA LEU A 711 25.06 -9.61 -6.19
C LEU A 711 24.40 -8.25 -6.44
N THR A 712 25.07 -7.42 -7.19
CA THR A 712 24.49 -6.22 -7.80
C THR A 712 23.60 -6.58 -8.99
N GLU A 713 22.75 -5.67 -9.45
CA GLU A 713 21.88 -5.94 -10.60
C GLU A 713 22.65 -6.28 -11.87
N PRO A 714 23.73 -5.58 -12.25
CA PRO A 714 24.54 -5.97 -13.41
C PRO A 714 25.18 -7.37 -13.29
N GLU A 715 25.66 -7.74 -12.10
CA GLU A 715 26.24 -9.06 -11.84
C GLU A 715 25.20 -10.16 -11.97
N ALA A 716 24.00 -9.97 -11.37
CA ALA A 716 22.89 -10.90 -11.46
C ALA A 716 22.45 -11.08 -12.93
N SER A 717 22.32 -9.99 -13.68
CA SER A 717 21.99 -10.04 -15.11
C SER A 717 23.04 -10.80 -15.91
N ALA A 718 24.33 -10.52 -15.69
CA ALA A 718 25.43 -11.20 -16.40
C ALA A 718 25.47 -12.71 -16.12
N ILE A 719 25.22 -13.13 -14.87
CA ILE A 719 25.14 -14.55 -14.51
C ILE A 719 23.95 -15.23 -15.21
N GLN A 720 22.80 -14.56 -15.27
CA GLN A 720 21.63 -15.09 -15.97
C GLN A 720 21.88 -15.26 -17.47
N GLU A 721 22.50 -14.27 -18.11
CA GLU A 721 22.82 -14.30 -19.53
C GLU A 721 23.87 -15.38 -19.87
N ALA A 722 24.84 -15.62 -18.96
CA ALA A 722 25.82 -16.66 -19.09
C ALA A 722 25.29 -18.09 -18.84
N GLY A 723 24.08 -18.22 -18.30
CA GLY A 723 23.46 -19.48 -17.91
C GLY A 723 23.75 -19.83 -16.45
N TYR A 724 22.80 -19.49 -15.58
CA TYR A 724 22.89 -19.77 -14.15
C TYR A 724 22.72 -21.27 -13.84
N HIS A 725 23.59 -21.82 -13.02
CA HIS A 725 23.57 -23.23 -12.61
C HIS A 725 23.48 -23.36 -11.08
N PRO A 726 22.27 -23.34 -10.48
CA PRO A 726 22.09 -23.31 -9.03
C PRO A 726 22.70 -24.54 -8.31
N ALA A 727 22.61 -25.74 -8.87
CA ALA A 727 23.19 -26.96 -8.29
C ALA A 727 24.71 -26.85 -8.02
N ALA A 728 25.43 -26.06 -8.80
CA ALA A 728 26.87 -25.87 -8.57
C ALA A 728 27.16 -25.18 -7.23
N HIS A 729 26.33 -24.26 -6.79
CA HIS A 729 26.45 -23.61 -5.46
C HIS A 729 26.21 -24.60 -4.31
N TYR A 730 25.23 -25.48 -4.47
CA TYR A 730 24.98 -26.58 -3.52
C TYR A 730 26.18 -27.55 -3.45
N GLU A 731 26.78 -27.92 -4.58
CA GLU A 731 27.93 -28.83 -4.62
C GLU A 731 29.19 -28.21 -3.98
N GLN A 732 29.40 -26.90 -4.17
CA GLN A 732 30.60 -26.18 -3.74
C GLN A 732 30.53 -25.69 -2.29
N ASN A 733 29.33 -25.47 -1.73
CA ASN A 733 29.15 -24.92 -0.38
C ASN A 733 28.65 -25.98 0.61
N PRO A 734 29.51 -26.49 1.51
CA PRO A 734 29.11 -27.50 2.49
C PRO A 734 28.02 -27.04 3.47
N GLY A 735 28.00 -25.76 3.86
CA GLY A 735 26.98 -25.19 4.75
C GLY A 735 25.62 -25.15 4.09
N LEU A 736 25.56 -24.66 2.85
CA LEU A 736 24.35 -24.67 2.03
C LEU A 736 23.82 -26.09 1.80
N ARG A 737 24.72 -27.01 1.49
CA ARG A 737 24.37 -28.43 1.31
C ARG A 737 23.69 -28.99 2.55
N ARG A 738 24.30 -28.82 3.72
CA ARG A 738 23.71 -29.32 4.98
C ARG A 738 22.32 -28.71 5.23
N ALA A 739 22.16 -27.42 4.97
CA ALA A 739 20.87 -26.75 5.17
C ALA A 739 19.77 -27.34 4.25
N LEU A 740 20.07 -27.53 2.98
CA LEU A 740 19.14 -28.12 2.01
C LEU A 740 18.87 -29.60 2.29
N ASP A 741 19.92 -30.36 2.65
CA ASP A 741 19.78 -31.79 3.00
C ASP A 741 18.91 -31.98 4.24
N LEU A 742 18.99 -31.10 5.23
CA LEU A 742 18.11 -31.14 6.41
C LEU A 742 16.64 -30.91 6.02
N ILE A 743 16.35 -29.97 5.12
CA ILE A 743 14.98 -29.76 4.61
C ILE A 743 14.52 -31.02 3.86
N ALA A 744 15.36 -31.54 2.95
CA ALA A 744 15.07 -32.72 2.14
C ALA A 744 14.94 -34.01 2.96
N SER A 745 15.58 -34.08 4.13
CA SER A 745 15.55 -35.28 5.00
C SER A 745 14.21 -35.53 5.68
N GLY A 746 13.33 -34.50 5.74
CA GLY A 746 12.08 -34.52 6.49
C GLY A 746 12.25 -34.10 7.97
N GLU A 747 13.38 -33.51 8.36
CA GLU A 747 13.61 -33.01 9.73
C GLU A 747 12.54 -32.03 10.19
N PHE A 748 12.05 -31.20 9.28
CA PHE A 748 11.02 -30.19 9.54
C PHE A 748 9.59 -30.63 9.18
N SER A 749 9.40 -31.91 8.75
CA SER A 749 8.08 -32.42 8.31
C SER A 749 7.74 -33.76 8.96
N GLY A 750 8.28 -34.02 10.17
CA GLY A 750 8.00 -35.26 10.89
C GLY A 750 8.50 -36.52 10.20
N GLY A 751 9.52 -36.42 9.34
CA GLY A 751 10.14 -37.52 8.58
C GLY A 751 9.56 -37.69 7.15
N ASP A 752 8.54 -36.94 6.77
CA ASP A 752 8.00 -36.96 5.41
C ASP A 752 8.83 -36.08 4.48
N ARG A 753 9.61 -36.71 3.60
CA ARG A 753 10.50 -36.06 2.66
C ARG A 753 9.78 -35.38 1.50
N SER A 754 8.53 -35.74 1.23
CA SER A 754 7.78 -35.21 0.10
C SER A 754 7.22 -33.80 0.34
N VAL A 755 7.06 -33.38 1.60
CA VAL A 755 6.38 -32.14 1.97
C VAL A 755 7.08 -30.90 1.40
N PHE A 756 8.41 -30.82 1.53
CA PHE A 756 9.20 -29.67 1.08
C PHE A 756 10.09 -29.99 -0.13
N GLU A 757 9.90 -31.16 -0.75
CA GLU A 757 10.59 -31.53 -2.00
C GLU A 757 10.40 -30.47 -3.11
N PRO A 758 9.20 -29.88 -3.33
CA PRO A 758 9.03 -28.85 -4.34
C PRO A 758 9.93 -27.61 -4.14
N ILE A 759 10.18 -27.20 -2.89
CA ILE A 759 11.07 -26.07 -2.59
C ILE A 759 12.52 -26.45 -2.90
N VAL A 760 12.97 -27.63 -2.45
CA VAL A 760 14.35 -28.09 -2.67
C VAL A 760 14.60 -28.30 -4.15
N SER A 761 13.67 -28.93 -4.87
CA SER A 761 13.76 -29.13 -6.31
C SER A 761 13.83 -27.82 -7.08
N ASN A 762 12.98 -26.85 -6.74
CA ASN A 762 13.01 -25.51 -7.34
C ASN A 762 14.37 -24.83 -7.15
N LEU A 763 14.91 -24.84 -5.91
CA LEU A 763 16.21 -24.24 -5.61
C LEU A 763 17.38 -24.90 -6.35
N LEU A 764 17.35 -26.22 -6.51
CA LEU A 764 18.46 -26.93 -7.18
C LEU A 764 18.42 -26.83 -8.72
N HIS A 765 17.26 -26.64 -9.31
CA HIS A 765 17.10 -26.72 -10.76
C HIS A 765 16.73 -25.39 -11.42
N GLU A 766 16.01 -24.50 -10.72
CA GLU A 766 15.52 -23.24 -11.28
C GLU A 766 16.14 -22.03 -10.60
N ASP A 767 16.00 -21.93 -9.27
CA ASP A 767 16.46 -20.82 -8.41
C ASP A 767 16.40 -19.43 -9.09
N ARG A 768 15.24 -19.11 -9.62
CA ARG A 768 14.99 -17.93 -10.45
C ARG A 768 15.50 -16.62 -9.82
N PHE A 769 15.52 -16.58 -8.48
CA PHE A 769 15.91 -15.40 -7.72
C PHE A 769 17.26 -15.53 -7.02
N MET A 770 18.12 -16.43 -7.51
CA MET A 770 19.54 -16.58 -7.12
C MET A 770 19.75 -16.66 -5.59
N VAL A 771 18.86 -17.38 -4.91
CA VAL A 771 18.95 -17.63 -3.46
C VAL A 771 20.27 -18.34 -3.12
N LEU A 772 20.65 -19.35 -3.94
CA LEU A 772 21.85 -20.15 -3.70
C LEU A 772 23.13 -19.38 -4.03
N ALA A 773 23.10 -18.50 -5.05
CA ALA A 773 24.25 -17.68 -5.41
C ALA A 773 24.62 -16.67 -4.31
N ASP A 774 23.65 -16.08 -3.67
CA ASP A 774 23.86 -15.08 -2.61
C ASP A 774 23.97 -15.68 -1.20
N TYR A 775 23.76 -16.98 -1.05
CA TYR A 775 23.72 -17.65 0.27
C TYR A 775 24.96 -17.36 1.12
N GLN A 776 26.17 -17.59 0.59
CA GLN A 776 27.40 -17.41 1.37
C GLN A 776 27.59 -15.94 1.77
N SER A 777 27.42 -15.02 0.83
CA SER A 777 27.51 -13.57 1.10
C SER A 777 26.52 -13.13 2.19
N TYR A 778 25.34 -13.73 2.21
CA TYR A 778 24.33 -13.46 3.24
C TYR A 778 24.73 -14.02 4.61
N ILE A 779 25.27 -15.25 4.67
CA ILE A 779 25.80 -15.83 5.92
C ILE A 779 26.91 -14.96 6.48
N ASP A 780 27.85 -14.54 5.64
CA ASP A 780 28.98 -13.67 6.04
C ASP A 780 28.45 -12.31 6.57
N ALA A 781 27.41 -11.76 5.96
CA ALA A 781 26.75 -10.54 6.45
C ALA A 781 26.11 -10.74 7.82
N GLN A 782 25.43 -11.85 8.04
CA GLN A 782 24.82 -12.19 9.32
C GLN A 782 25.87 -12.39 10.43
N GLU A 783 27.04 -12.95 10.11
CA GLU A 783 28.16 -13.06 11.05
C GLU A 783 28.75 -11.69 11.42
N ARG A 784 28.81 -10.75 10.47
CA ARG A 784 29.19 -9.34 10.75
C ARG A 784 28.14 -8.67 11.66
N VAL A 785 26.85 -8.93 11.44
CA VAL A 785 25.78 -8.43 12.32
C VAL A 785 25.97 -8.93 13.75
N ASP A 786 26.20 -10.24 13.95
CA ASP A 786 26.40 -10.83 15.27
C ASP A 786 27.64 -10.24 15.96
N ALA A 787 28.74 -10.07 15.22
CA ALA A 787 29.96 -9.47 15.75
C ALA A 787 29.73 -8.02 16.21
N TYR A 788 29.01 -7.24 15.42
CA TYR A 788 28.74 -5.84 15.70
C TYR A 788 27.73 -5.65 16.83
N TYR A 789 26.69 -6.52 16.92
CA TYR A 789 25.67 -6.46 17.96
C TYR A 789 26.25 -6.68 19.38
N ARG A 790 27.39 -7.38 19.51
CA ARG A 790 28.07 -7.54 20.81
C ARG A 790 28.57 -6.23 21.39
N ASP A 791 28.92 -5.25 20.57
CA ASP A 791 29.26 -3.89 20.98
C ASP A 791 28.02 -3.00 21.03
N GLN A 792 27.30 -3.03 22.15
CA GLN A 792 26.04 -2.30 22.32
C GLN A 792 26.20 -0.77 22.26
N GLU A 793 27.40 -0.23 22.52
CA GLU A 793 27.66 1.20 22.38
C GLU A 793 27.79 1.59 20.91
N ALA A 794 28.56 0.82 20.12
CA ALA A 794 28.65 1.01 18.67
C ALA A 794 27.30 0.80 17.99
N TRP A 795 26.58 -0.27 18.35
CA TRP A 795 25.23 -0.55 17.83
C TRP A 795 24.27 0.62 18.09
N SER A 796 24.22 1.12 19.33
CA SER A 796 23.34 2.25 19.71
C SER A 796 23.71 3.52 18.98
N ARG A 797 25.00 3.78 18.76
CA ARG A 797 25.47 4.91 17.96
C ARG A 797 24.93 4.82 16.53
N SER A 798 25.09 3.68 15.88
CA SER A 798 24.55 3.43 14.53
C SER A 798 23.02 3.53 14.49
N THR A 799 22.33 3.08 15.52
CA THR A 799 20.88 3.23 15.67
C THR A 799 20.44 4.69 15.62
N VAL A 800 21.09 5.56 16.39
CA VAL A 800 20.81 7.01 16.38
C VAL A 800 21.12 7.62 15.02
N LEU A 801 22.24 7.25 14.39
CA LEU A 801 22.62 7.74 13.06
C LEU A 801 21.61 7.29 11.97
N ASN A 802 21.07 6.08 12.05
CA ASN A 802 20.02 5.63 11.14
C ASN A 802 18.80 6.54 11.23
N VAL A 803 18.33 6.84 12.45
CA VAL A 803 17.21 7.77 12.65
C VAL A 803 17.56 9.16 12.11
N ALA A 804 18.69 9.71 12.51
CA ALA A 804 19.12 11.07 12.15
C ALA A 804 19.21 11.28 10.63
N ARG A 805 19.67 10.26 9.91
CA ARG A 805 19.96 10.35 8.47
C ARG A 805 18.85 9.84 7.57
N SER A 806 17.75 9.32 8.14
CA SER A 806 16.62 8.78 7.37
C SER A 806 15.50 9.81 7.13
N GLY A 807 15.68 11.07 7.47
CA GLY A 807 14.69 12.14 7.30
C GLY A 807 14.25 12.34 5.84
N PHE A 808 15.08 12.00 4.88
CA PHE A 808 14.75 12.01 3.45
C PHE A 808 13.55 11.12 3.10
N PHE A 809 13.31 10.05 3.83
CA PHE A 809 12.23 9.08 3.55
C PHE A 809 10.86 9.51 4.11
N SER A 810 10.58 10.79 4.08
CA SER A 810 9.29 11.40 4.39
C SER A 810 8.35 11.35 3.19
N SER A 811 7.09 10.95 3.40
CA SER A 811 6.07 11.08 2.36
C SER A 811 5.71 12.55 2.07
N ASP A 812 5.93 13.45 3.02
CA ASP A 812 5.77 14.90 2.78
C ASP A 812 6.78 15.39 1.74
N ARG A 813 8.06 14.99 1.87
CA ARG A 813 9.09 15.26 0.85
C ARG A 813 8.72 14.61 -0.50
N SER A 814 8.24 13.35 -0.50
CA SER A 814 7.81 12.70 -1.74
C SER A 814 6.67 13.49 -2.41
N MET A 815 5.69 13.96 -1.65
CA MET A 815 4.61 14.78 -2.19
C MET A 815 5.12 16.13 -2.72
N GLN A 816 6.08 16.75 -2.05
CA GLN A 816 6.72 17.97 -2.56
C GLN A 816 7.43 17.71 -3.91
N ASP A 817 8.15 16.60 -4.05
CA ASP A 817 8.76 16.20 -5.32
C ASP A 817 7.70 16.00 -6.43
N TYR A 818 6.55 15.39 -6.12
CA TYR A 818 5.43 15.28 -7.08
C TYR A 818 4.86 16.65 -7.45
N LEU A 819 4.72 17.56 -6.50
CA LEU A 819 4.25 18.92 -6.75
C LEU A 819 5.20 19.69 -7.69
N ASP A 820 6.49 19.59 -7.42
CA ASP A 820 7.51 20.34 -8.16
C ASP A 820 7.77 19.78 -9.58
N ARG A 821 7.73 18.44 -9.72
CA ARG A 821 8.16 17.77 -10.96
C ARG A 821 7.00 17.33 -11.86
N ILE A 822 5.79 17.11 -11.29
CA ILE A 822 4.69 16.45 -11.99
C ILE A 822 3.40 17.28 -11.93
N TRP A 823 2.86 17.53 -10.71
CA TRP A 823 1.49 18.03 -10.57
C TRP A 823 1.37 19.54 -10.68
N HIS A 824 2.35 20.28 -10.20
CA HIS A 824 2.35 21.74 -10.16
C HIS A 824 1.13 22.35 -9.43
N ALA A 825 0.49 21.57 -8.54
CA ALA A 825 -0.56 22.05 -7.66
C ALA A 825 0.05 22.89 -6.52
N LYS A 826 -0.76 23.81 -5.97
CA LYS A 826 -0.30 24.75 -4.93
C LYS A 826 -1.06 24.51 -3.63
N PRO A 827 -0.42 24.73 -2.48
CA PRO A 827 -1.10 24.69 -1.20
C PRO A 827 -2.25 25.70 -1.13
N VAL A 828 -3.37 25.26 -0.57
CA VAL A 828 -4.55 26.09 -0.30
C VAL A 828 -4.89 25.91 1.18
N PRO A 829 -4.31 26.70 2.08
CA PRO A 829 -4.56 26.60 3.51
C PRO A 829 -6.05 26.84 3.84
N VAL A 830 -6.55 26.08 4.81
CA VAL A 830 -7.88 26.21 5.38
C VAL A 830 -7.72 26.64 6.84
N GLU A 831 -8.42 27.67 7.26
CA GLU A 831 -8.38 28.15 8.64
C GLU A 831 -8.92 27.10 9.62
N LEU A 832 -8.31 27.02 10.82
CA LEU A 832 -8.70 26.10 11.89
C LEU A 832 -10.07 26.44 12.48
#